data_2cb5e203ff2bf90ff579e4e43e35c7dc
#
_entry.id   2cb5e203ff2bf90ff579e4e43e35c7dc
#
_cell.length_a   1.000
_cell.length_b   1.000
_cell.length_c   1.000
_cell.angle_alpha   90.00
_cell.angle_beta   90.00
_cell.angle_gamma   90.00
#
_symmetry.space_group_name_H-M   'P 1'
#
loop_
_entity.id
_entity.type
_entity.pdbx_description
1 polymer ?
#
loop_
_entity_poly.entity_id
_entity_poly.type
_entity_poly.pdbx_seq_one_letter_code
_entity_poly.pdbx_strand_id
1 'polypeptide(L)'
;MGWFDEQIKLRKQSDDDAFADSFVKMAGAVMGEKVLASLNDDRIVAKNEIDEILKFYHVKSREVPDSIEDMNEQLEYLMRPYGIMRHTVYLEKGWYKDAIGAMLGVMKETGKIVALLPGKVSGYSYYDIEAGKRRKITHGNEDLFEKEALAFYKPFPMKKMGIPSLAKYIMETLSGADYGMMVLAALAVTFVGMLTPKINQLIFSEVLPSGSMQLFFAISVFMVCTAISSLLFEAVSAMVTARVETKLSLFVEAATMMRVMSLPAGFFRKYSAGELSSRASQINSLCNMLVSTVFTTGITSVFSLIYISQIFAFAPALVAPALTIVAVTVAFSVISSLVQMGISRRQMELAGKENGMTYAMITGVQKIKLSGAEKRAFARWGDLYAKEAKLKYNPPVFIKINAVISTGISLAGTIVMYYAAIRSGVSVADYYAFNTAYGMVSGAFLSLAGIALTVARIRPTLEMVKPLFETVPEVSSGKQVITGISGGIELNHISFRYNENMPLVLDDLSLKIHPGQYVAIVGQTGCGKSTLMRLLLGFEKPMKGAVYYDGKDLDKIDLKSLRQKIGVVMQNGKLFQGDIYSNIVISAPWLTQKDAWEAAELAGIAEDIRKMPMGMNTMISEGSGGISGGQKQRLMIARAIAQKPRLLMLDEATSALDNLTQKKVSEALDGLKCTRIVIAHRLSTIKQCDRILVLDKGKIIEDGKYEELLEKNGFFAELVKRQRLDAL
;
A
#
# COMPACT_ATOMS: atom_id res chain seq x y z
N MET A 1 21.24 12.13 -48.92
CA MET A 1 20.88 12.04 -47.47
C MET A 1 21.71 13.10 -46.78
N GLY A 2 21.10 14.07 -46.16
CA GLY A 2 21.80 15.20 -45.57
C GLY A 2 22.43 14.80 -44.20
N TRP A 3 23.47 15.50 -43.82
CA TRP A 3 24.16 15.36 -42.52
C TRP A 3 23.19 15.39 -41.32
N PHE A 4 22.08 16.08 -41.45
CA PHE A 4 21.00 16.10 -40.46
C PHE A 4 20.26 14.76 -40.33
N ASP A 5 20.03 14.03 -41.42
CA ASP A 5 19.36 12.73 -41.41
C ASP A 5 20.24 11.65 -40.75
N GLU A 6 21.55 11.77 -40.93
CA GLU A 6 22.54 10.92 -40.33
C GLU A 6 22.69 11.15 -38.83
N GLN A 7 22.66 12.41 -38.40
CA GLN A 7 22.64 12.82 -36.99
C GLN A 7 21.35 12.37 -36.28
N ILE A 8 20.21 12.49 -36.93
CA ILE A 8 18.92 12.02 -36.39
C ILE A 8 18.94 10.48 -36.24
N LYS A 9 19.54 9.80 -37.20
CA LYS A 9 19.66 8.34 -37.18
C LYS A 9 20.60 7.83 -36.09
N LEU A 10 21.75 8.49 -35.91
CA LEU A 10 22.71 8.20 -34.83
C LEU A 10 22.13 8.52 -33.44
N ARG A 11 21.42 9.63 -33.32
CA ARG A 11 20.76 10.00 -32.06
C ARG A 11 19.65 9.02 -31.70
N LYS A 12 18.86 8.60 -32.70
CA LYS A 12 17.80 7.61 -32.49
C LYS A 12 18.40 6.23 -32.11
N GLN A 13 19.52 5.85 -32.70
CA GLN A 13 20.22 4.61 -32.36
C GLN A 13 20.83 4.68 -30.95
N SER A 14 21.42 5.81 -30.57
CA SER A 14 21.96 6.05 -29.22
C SER A 14 20.84 6.11 -28.15
N ASP A 15 19.70 6.69 -28.46
CA ASP A 15 18.53 6.74 -27.58
C ASP A 15 17.90 5.33 -27.44
N ASP A 16 17.86 4.54 -28.53
CA ASP A 16 17.38 3.16 -28.52
C ASP A 16 18.31 2.24 -27.73
N ASP A 17 19.65 2.40 -27.84
CA ASP A 17 20.64 1.65 -27.06
C ASP A 17 20.60 2.02 -25.57
N ALA A 18 20.49 3.31 -25.23
CA ALA A 18 20.36 3.79 -23.85
C ALA A 18 19.02 3.35 -23.23
N PHE A 19 17.96 3.33 -24.04
CA PHE A 19 16.64 2.85 -23.61
C PHE A 19 16.66 1.33 -23.41
N ALA A 20 17.26 0.56 -24.32
CA ALA A 20 17.42 -0.90 -24.19
C ALA A 20 18.24 -1.28 -22.96
N ASP A 21 19.35 -0.56 -22.69
CA ASP A 21 20.20 -0.80 -21.52
C ASP A 21 19.49 -0.42 -20.19
N SER A 22 18.75 0.68 -20.19
CA SER A 22 17.90 1.08 -19.06
C SER A 22 16.76 0.11 -18.84
N PHE A 23 16.21 -0.43 -19.91
CA PHE A 23 15.13 -1.42 -19.89
C PHE A 23 15.61 -2.79 -19.40
N VAL A 24 16.76 -3.28 -19.87
CA VAL A 24 17.39 -4.51 -19.38
C VAL A 24 17.72 -4.39 -17.88
N LYS A 25 18.21 -3.22 -17.43
CA LYS A 25 18.43 -2.93 -16.02
C LYS A 25 17.13 -2.93 -15.23
N MET A 26 16.05 -2.37 -15.78
CA MET A 26 14.74 -2.32 -15.12
C MET A 26 14.07 -3.70 -15.11
N ALA A 27 14.17 -4.49 -16.17
CA ALA A 27 13.67 -5.85 -16.23
C ALA A 27 14.44 -6.78 -15.28
N GLY A 28 15.78 -6.68 -15.22
CA GLY A 28 16.61 -7.37 -14.24
C GLY A 28 16.25 -6.99 -12.80
N ALA A 29 15.98 -5.71 -12.56
CA ALA A 29 15.54 -5.21 -11.24
C ALA A 29 14.18 -5.79 -10.80
N VAL A 30 13.26 -5.97 -11.73
CA VAL A 30 11.93 -6.55 -11.45
C VAL A 30 12.02 -8.07 -11.24
N MET A 31 12.95 -8.75 -11.92
CA MET A 31 13.05 -10.21 -11.92
C MET A 31 14.02 -10.77 -10.87
N GLY A 32 15.02 -10.02 -10.42
CA GLY A 32 16.04 -10.49 -9.46
C GLY A 32 16.77 -11.74 -9.93
N GLU A 33 17.10 -11.80 -11.22
CA GLU A 33 17.57 -13.01 -11.88
C GLU A 33 18.80 -13.67 -11.22
N LYS A 34 19.79 -12.86 -10.78
CA LYS A 34 21.00 -13.39 -10.16
C LYS A 34 20.75 -13.98 -8.77
N VAL A 35 19.99 -13.28 -7.95
CA VAL A 35 19.64 -13.78 -6.61
C VAL A 35 18.78 -15.03 -6.70
N LEU A 36 17.84 -15.08 -7.68
CA LEU A 36 17.00 -16.25 -7.92
C LEU A 36 17.79 -17.45 -8.47
N ALA A 37 18.75 -17.22 -9.37
CA ALA A 37 19.65 -18.28 -9.86
C ALA A 37 20.52 -18.84 -8.73
N SER A 38 21.10 -17.97 -7.89
CA SER A 38 21.90 -18.39 -6.73
C SER A 38 21.08 -19.12 -5.67
N LEU A 39 19.78 -18.79 -5.52
CA LEU A 39 18.86 -19.53 -4.66
C LEU A 39 18.68 -20.98 -5.12
N ASN A 40 18.71 -21.23 -6.43
CA ASN A 40 18.58 -22.58 -6.98
C ASN A 40 19.85 -23.44 -6.74
N ASP A 41 21.03 -22.81 -6.69
CA ASP A 41 22.31 -23.53 -6.61
C ASP A 41 22.65 -23.98 -5.17
N ASP A 42 22.15 -23.32 -4.11
CA ASP A 42 22.58 -23.60 -2.73
C ASP A 42 21.39 -23.61 -1.74
N ARG A 43 20.52 -24.61 -1.83
CA ARG A 43 19.24 -24.73 -1.11
C ARG A 43 19.34 -24.62 0.41
N ILE A 44 20.37 -25.20 1.02
CA ILE A 44 20.48 -25.28 2.50
C ILE A 44 20.93 -23.94 3.07
N VAL A 45 21.89 -23.27 2.42
CA VAL A 45 22.39 -21.96 2.86
C VAL A 45 21.31 -20.91 2.67
N ALA A 46 20.62 -20.93 1.54
CA ALA A 46 19.52 -20.03 1.25
C ALA A 46 18.40 -20.11 2.29
N LYS A 47 18.03 -21.31 2.75
CA LYS A 47 17.00 -21.49 3.79
C LYS A 47 17.40 -20.83 5.11
N ASN A 48 18.64 -21.00 5.55
CA ASN A 48 19.13 -20.40 6.79
C ASN A 48 19.09 -18.86 6.74
N GLU A 49 19.47 -18.27 5.61
CA GLU A 49 19.45 -16.83 5.40
C GLU A 49 18.02 -16.27 5.34
N ILE A 50 17.09 -17.01 4.70
CA ILE A 50 15.66 -16.67 4.72
C ILE A 50 15.10 -16.75 6.13
N ASP A 51 15.48 -17.75 6.91
CA ASP A 51 15.06 -17.90 8.30
C ASP A 51 15.58 -16.76 9.19
N GLU A 52 16.76 -16.21 8.90
CA GLU A 52 17.26 -15.00 9.58
C GLU A 52 16.39 -13.77 9.28
N ILE A 53 15.95 -13.61 8.03
CA ILE A 53 15.02 -12.52 7.66
C ILE A 53 13.66 -12.70 8.34
N LEU A 54 13.12 -13.91 8.38
CA LEU A 54 11.87 -14.21 9.07
C LEU A 54 11.98 -13.93 10.57
N LYS A 55 13.09 -14.32 11.21
CA LYS A 55 13.39 -13.99 12.62
C LYS A 55 13.48 -12.48 12.84
N PHE A 56 14.12 -11.75 11.92
CA PHE A 56 14.19 -10.29 12.00
C PHE A 56 12.78 -9.64 12.01
N TYR A 57 11.85 -10.18 11.24
CA TYR A 57 10.45 -9.71 11.24
C TYR A 57 9.57 -10.35 12.32
N HIS A 58 10.15 -11.12 13.27
CA HIS A 58 9.44 -11.85 14.34
C HIS A 58 8.40 -12.84 13.82
N VAL A 59 8.72 -13.49 12.72
CA VAL A 59 7.89 -14.50 12.05
C VAL A 59 8.49 -15.88 12.28
N LYS A 60 7.61 -16.87 12.52
CA LYS A 60 8.05 -18.26 12.69
C LYS A 60 8.34 -18.89 11.33
N SER A 61 9.51 -19.48 11.16
CA SER A 61 9.82 -20.32 10.02
C SER A 61 8.95 -21.58 10.00
N ARG A 62 8.72 -22.12 8.79
CA ARG A 62 8.01 -23.37 8.54
C ARG A 62 8.89 -24.33 7.77
N GLU A 63 8.64 -25.62 7.92
CA GLU A 63 9.26 -26.61 7.06
C GLU A 63 8.63 -26.55 5.67
N VAL A 64 9.46 -26.64 4.64
CA VAL A 64 9.02 -26.65 3.25
C VAL A 64 8.72 -28.11 2.89
N PRO A 65 7.52 -28.42 2.34
CA PRO A 65 7.20 -29.76 1.87
C PRO A 65 8.15 -30.20 0.75
N ASP A 66 8.56 -31.47 0.74
CA ASP A 66 9.45 -32.07 -0.29
C ASP A 66 8.84 -32.01 -1.72
N SER A 67 7.52 -31.83 -1.80
CA SER A 67 6.80 -31.66 -3.08
C SER A 67 7.06 -30.34 -3.78
N ILE A 68 7.71 -29.37 -3.13
CA ILE A 68 8.04 -28.06 -3.70
C ILE A 68 9.53 -28.06 -4.03
N GLU A 69 9.86 -28.31 -5.29
CA GLU A 69 11.26 -28.38 -5.75
C GLU A 69 11.81 -27.03 -6.17
N ASP A 70 10.97 -26.15 -6.75
CA ASP A 70 11.39 -24.83 -7.20
C ASP A 70 11.61 -23.87 -6.04
N MET A 71 12.77 -23.24 -6.01
CA MET A 71 13.17 -22.30 -4.95
C MET A 71 12.33 -21.03 -4.88
N ASN A 72 11.80 -20.56 -6.01
CA ASN A 72 10.85 -19.45 -6.02
C ASN A 72 9.54 -19.85 -5.33
N GLU A 73 9.06 -21.06 -5.59
CA GLU A 73 7.87 -21.59 -4.92
C GLU A 73 8.13 -21.81 -3.42
N GLN A 74 9.35 -22.25 -3.03
CA GLN A 74 9.75 -22.38 -1.62
C GLN A 74 9.77 -21.04 -0.91
N LEU A 75 10.39 -20.02 -1.51
CA LEU A 75 10.43 -18.66 -0.98
C LEU A 75 9.00 -18.07 -0.84
N GLU A 76 8.18 -18.24 -1.87
CA GLU A 76 6.77 -17.86 -1.82
C GLU A 76 6.01 -18.62 -0.74
N TYR A 77 6.23 -19.93 -0.58
CA TYR A 77 5.60 -20.76 0.44
C TYR A 77 5.92 -20.28 1.86
N LEU A 78 7.18 -19.92 2.11
CA LEU A 78 7.64 -19.43 3.41
C LEU A 78 7.11 -18.03 3.74
N MET A 79 7.02 -17.13 2.76
CA MET A 79 6.68 -15.71 2.96
C MET A 79 5.19 -15.41 2.82
N ARG A 80 4.49 -16.14 1.95
CA ARG A 80 3.07 -15.92 1.63
C ARG A 80 2.13 -15.95 2.83
N PRO A 81 2.22 -16.91 3.78
CA PRO A 81 1.30 -16.96 4.92
C PRO A 81 1.35 -15.72 5.81
N TYR A 82 2.46 -15.00 5.75
CA TYR A 82 2.71 -13.79 6.52
C TYR A 82 2.48 -12.52 5.71
N GLY A 83 2.25 -12.64 4.39
CA GLY A 83 2.05 -11.53 3.48
C GLY A 83 3.31 -10.71 3.20
N ILE A 84 4.49 -11.27 3.46
CA ILE A 84 5.77 -10.63 3.12
C ILE A 84 5.90 -10.61 1.61
N MET A 85 6.09 -9.42 1.04
CA MET A 85 6.38 -9.23 -0.38
C MET A 85 7.82 -8.80 -0.55
N ARG A 86 8.36 -9.07 -1.73
CA ARG A 86 9.73 -8.76 -2.12
C ARG A 86 9.78 -7.95 -3.38
N HIS A 87 10.85 -7.18 -3.55
CA HIS A 87 11.21 -6.58 -4.83
C HIS A 87 12.73 -6.53 -4.95
N THR A 88 13.21 -6.45 -6.18
CA THR A 88 14.64 -6.31 -6.45
C THR A 88 15.07 -4.87 -6.30
N VAL A 89 16.20 -4.65 -5.66
CA VAL A 89 16.84 -3.34 -5.48
C VAL A 89 18.25 -3.38 -6.04
N TYR A 90 18.70 -2.24 -6.58
CA TYR A 90 20.09 -2.06 -6.99
C TYR A 90 20.89 -1.41 -5.87
N LEU A 91 22.01 -2.04 -5.50
CA LEU A 91 22.94 -1.56 -4.48
C LEU A 91 23.93 -0.58 -5.12
N GLU A 92 23.67 0.72 -4.99
CA GLU A 92 24.58 1.79 -5.41
C GLU A 92 25.64 2.05 -4.34
N LYS A 93 26.70 2.81 -4.68
CA LYS A 93 27.74 3.15 -3.69
C LYS A 93 27.14 3.83 -2.46
N GLY A 94 27.50 3.33 -1.27
CA GLY A 94 26.99 3.84 0.00
C GLY A 94 25.61 3.33 0.40
N TRP A 95 25.01 2.42 -0.34
CA TRP A 95 23.66 1.86 -0.12
C TRP A 95 23.39 1.43 1.33
N TYR A 96 24.43 0.93 2.03
CA TYR A 96 24.31 0.47 3.41
C TYR A 96 23.95 1.57 4.41
N LYS A 97 24.05 2.86 4.03
CA LYS A 97 23.69 4.01 4.88
C LYS A 97 22.19 4.31 4.78
N ASP A 98 21.62 4.18 3.59
CA ASP A 98 20.30 4.70 3.24
C ASP A 98 19.25 3.59 3.08
N ALA A 99 19.67 2.34 2.88
CA ALA A 99 18.74 1.22 2.73
C ALA A 99 18.00 0.91 4.04
N ILE A 100 16.73 0.49 3.89
CA ILE A 100 15.82 0.21 5.00
C ILE A 100 15.17 -1.15 4.78
N GLY A 101 15.14 -1.99 5.84
CA GLY A 101 14.55 -3.34 5.79
C GLY A 101 15.60 -4.44 5.57
N ALA A 102 15.17 -5.68 5.74
CA ALA A 102 16.04 -6.83 5.50
C ALA A 102 16.15 -7.10 4.00
N MET A 103 17.31 -7.54 3.54
CA MET A 103 17.56 -7.87 2.15
C MET A 103 18.30 -9.21 2.04
N LEU A 104 18.13 -9.91 0.92
CA LEU A 104 19.01 -11.00 0.49
C LEU A 104 19.93 -10.46 -0.60
N GLY A 105 21.22 -10.57 -0.39
CA GLY A 105 22.25 -10.25 -1.37
C GLY A 105 23.06 -11.49 -1.75
N VAL A 106 23.85 -11.38 -2.80
CA VAL A 106 24.79 -12.41 -3.27
C VAL A 106 26.21 -11.88 -3.16
N MET A 107 27.12 -12.67 -2.60
CA MET A 107 28.56 -12.35 -2.57
C MET A 107 29.19 -12.60 -3.92
N LYS A 108 29.94 -11.64 -4.47
CA LYS A 108 30.55 -11.73 -5.82
C LYS A 108 31.55 -12.86 -5.95
N GLU A 109 32.38 -13.08 -4.93
CA GLU A 109 33.47 -14.06 -5.00
C GLU A 109 32.98 -15.50 -4.85
N THR A 110 32.01 -15.72 -3.96
CA THR A 110 31.56 -17.09 -3.61
C THR A 110 30.25 -17.46 -4.25
N GLY A 111 29.49 -16.51 -4.83
CA GLY A 111 28.13 -16.72 -5.32
C GLY A 111 27.10 -17.03 -4.22
N LYS A 112 27.52 -17.06 -2.94
CA LYS A 112 26.64 -17.43 -1.83
C LYS A 112 25.65 -16.33 -1.47
N ILE A 113 24.45 -16.75 -1.10
CA ILE A 113 23.39 -15.86 -0.60
C ILE A 113 23.65 -15.53 0.86
N VAL A 114 23.44 -14.28 1.22
CA VAL A 114 23.58 -13.78 2.59
C VAL A 114 22.43 -12.84 2.96
N ALA A 115 21.96 -12.93 4.19
CA ALA A 115 20.98 -12.01 4.74
C ALA A 115 21.66 -10.71 5.18
N LEU A 116 21.28 -9.61 4.56
CA LEU A 116 21.72 -8.26 4.87
C LEU A 116 20.70 -7.65 5.83
N LEU A 117 21.05 -7.57 7.10
CA LEU A 117 20.15 -7.08 8.14
C LEU A 117 20.54 -5.68 8.60
N PRO A 118 19.57 -4.75 8.73
CA PRO A 118 19.85 -3.40 9.20
C PRO A 118 20.38 -3.40 10.63
N GLY A 119 21.39 -2.61 10.90
CA GLY A 119 21.95 -2.39 12.21
C GLY A 119 20.98 -1.66 13.14
N LYS A 120 21.20 -1.75 14.47
CA LYS A 120 20.33 -1.11 15.47
C LYS A 120 20.31 0.43 15.36
N VAL A 121 21.42 1.05 15.02
CA VAL A 121 21.56 2.51 14.92
C VAL A 121 21.70 2.95 13.46
N SER A 122 22.63 2.35 12.72
CA SER A 122 22.87 2.69 11.31
C SER A 122 23.64 1.56 10.63
N GLY A 123 23.56 1.55 9.29
CA GLY A 123 24.26 0.60 8.44
C GLY A 123 23.64 -0.79 8.43
N TYR A 124 24.32 -1.70 7.77
CA TYR A 124 23.94 -3.09 7.60
C TYR A 124 24.99 -4.04 8.15
N SER A 125 24.57 -5.25 8.43
CA SER A 125 25.45 -6.34 8.84
C SER A 125 25.04 -7.64 8.15
N TYR A 126 25.98 -8.50 7.87
CA TYR A 126 25.78 -9.82 7.34
C TYR A 126 26.48 -10.87 8.22
N TYR A 127 26.05 -12.11 8.13
CA TYR A 127 26.72 -13.21 8.83
C TYR A 127 27.85 -13.75 7.94
N ASP A 128 29.07 -13.64 8.42
CA ASP A 128 30.24 -14.19 7.75
C ASP A 128 30.42 -15.65 8.22
N ILE A 129 30.17 -16.60 7.32
CA ILE A 129 30.18 -18.03 7.62
C ILE A 129 31.61 -18.48 7.96
N GLU A 130 32.64 -17.91 7.33
CA GLU A 130 34.05 -18.27 7.59
C GLU A 130 34.53 -17.76 8.94
N ALA A 131 34.14 -16.55 9.28
CA ALA A 131 34.49 -15.93 10.55
C ALA A 131 33.58 -16.35 11.72
N GLY A 132 32.46 -17.01 11.45
CA GLY A 132 31.46 -17.43 12.45
C GLY A 132 30.80 -16.29 13.21
N LYS A 133 30.84 -15.05 12.68
CA LYS A 133 30.31 -13.85 13.33
C LYS A 133 29.69 -12.85 12.35
N ARG A 134 28.84 -11.99 12.88
CA ARG A 134 28.29 -10.87 12.10
C ARG A 134 29.33 -9.78 11.90
N ARG A 135 29.49 -9.36 10.64
CA ARG A 135 30.33 -8.22 10.25
C ARG A 135 29.45 -7.05 9.81
N LYS A 136 29.85 -5.83 10.20
CA LYS A 136 29.24 -4.59 9.68
C LYS A 136 29.68 -4.33 8.25
N ILE A 137 28.77 -3.83 7.44
CA ILE A 137 29.05 -3.33 6.10
C ILE A 137 29.55 -1.90 6.23
N THR A 138 30.69 -1.64 5.59
CA THR A 138 31.41 -0.38 5.58
C THR A 138 31.85 -0.07 4.16
N HIS A 139 32.35 1.11 3.90
CA HIS A 139 32.85 1.50 2.58
C HIS A 139 33.92 0.53 2.01
N GLY A 140 34.68 -0.14 2.88
CA GLY A 140 35.72 -1.08 2.45
C GLY A 140 35.23 -2.47 2.07
N ASN A 141 33.98 -2.85 2.38
CA ASN A 141 33.42 -4.15 2.08
C ASN A 141 32.04 -4.10 1.38
N GLU A 142 31.55 -2.91 1.01
CA GLU A 142 30.28 -2.77 0.26
C GLU A 142 30.34 -3.40 -1.13
N ASP A 143 31.52 -3.42 -1.74
CA ASP A 143 31.77 -3.98 -3.08
C ASP A 143 31.84 -5.52 -3.11
N LEU A 144 31.81 -6.19 -1.96
CA LEU A 144 31.77 -7.67 -1.88
C LEU A 144 30.46 -8.27 -2.40
N PHE A 145 29.40 -7.47 -2.45
CA PHE A 145 28.07 -7.91 -2.84
C PHE A 145 27.79 -7.58 -4.31
N GLU A 146 26.99 -8.43 -4.95
CA GLU A 146 26.43 -8.14 -6.27
C GLU A 146 25.58 -6.87 -6.20
N LYS A 147 25.41 -6.23 -7.37
CA LYS A 147 24.62 -4.99 -7.43
C LYS A 147 23.13 -5.21 -7.22
N GLU A 148 22.64 -6.44 -7.37
CA GLU A 148 21.24 -6.79 -7.15
C GLU A 148 21.05 -7.44 -5.79
N ALA A 149 19.98 -7.03 -5.10
CA ALA A 149 19.54 -7.67 -3.87
C ALA A 149 18.00 -7.73 -3.83
N LEU A 150 17.45 -8.69 -3.09
CA LEU A 150 16.02 -8.77 -2.83
C LEU A 150 15.68 -8.09 -1.51
N ALA A 151 14.91 -7.02 -1.54
CA ALA A 151 14.42 -6.32 -0.35
C ALA A 151 13.07 -6.87 0.10
N PHE A 152 12.88 -6.94 1.41
CA PHE A 152 11.68 -7.43 2.07
C PHE A 152 11.11 -6.37 2.99
N TYR A 153 9.78 -6.34 3.12
CA TYR A 153 9.08 -5.39 3.99
C TYR A 153 8.21 -6.13 5.00
N LYS A 154 8.16 -5.59 6.23
CA LYS A 154 7.28 -6.10 7.27
C LYS A 154 5.83 -5.79 6.91
N PRO A 155 4.96 -6.81 6.72
CA PRO A 155 3.56 -6.61 6.42
C PRO A 155 2.75 -6.27 7.65
N PHE A 156 1.55 -5.72 7.46
CA PHE A 156 0.54 -5.71 8.52
C PHE A 156 0.06 -7.14 8.84
N PRO A 157 -0.40 -7.41 10.08
CA PRO A 157 -0.97 -8.71 10.44
C PRO A 157 -2.11 -9.14 9.50
N MET A 158 -2.08 -10.39 9.02
CA MET A 158 -3.07 -10.97 8.08
C MET A 158 -4.38 -11.35 8.77
N LYS A 159 -4.86 -10.51 9.67
CA LYS A 159 -6.12 -10.63 10.41
C LYS A 159 -6.83 -9.28 10.50
N LYS A 160 -8.03 -9.25 11.05
CA LYS A 160 -8.69 -7.99 11.39
C LYS A 160 -7.78 -7.15 12.29
N MET A 161 -7.64 -5.88 11.95
CA MET A 161 -6.81 -4.92 12.67
C MET A 161 -7.66 -3.85 13.35
N GLY A 162 -7.14 -3.33 14.44
CA GLY A 162 -7.64 -2.15 15.14
C GLY A 162 -6.48 -1.26 15.57
N ILE A 163 -6.78 -0.17 16.28
CA ILE A 163 -5.76 0.76 16.80
C ILE A 163 -4.68 0.04 17.64
N PRO A 164 -5.03 -0.91 18.56
CA PRO A 164 -4.00 -1.59 19.34
C PRO A 164 -3.03 -2.40 18.47
N SER A 165 -3.55 -3.03 17.39
CA SER A 165 -2.71 -3.79 16.45
C SER A 165 -1.79 -2.88 15.65
N LEU A 166 -2.26 -1.68 15.28
CA LEU A 166 -1.46 -0.67 14.60
C LEU A 166 -0.37 -0.12 15.53
N ALA A 167 -0.73 0.23 16.77
CA ALA A 167 0.23 0.69 17.77
C ALA A 167 1.32 -0.37 18.04
N LYS A 168 0.92 -1.65 18.16
CA LYS A 168 1.87 -2.75 18.29
C LYS A 168 2.80 -2.86 17.08
N TYR A 169 2.26 -2.73 15.86
CA TYR A 169 3.06 -2.73 14.62
C TYR A 169 4.10 -1.60 14.62
N ILE A 170 3.70 -0.38 15.01
CA ILE A 170 4.60 0.78 15.13
C ILE A 170 5.72 0.49 16.14
N MET A 171 5.35 0.00 17.33
CA MET A 171 6.31 -0.32 18.39
C MET A 171 7.31 -1.39 17.99
N GLU A 172 6.88 -2.42 17.23
CA GLU A 172 7.76 -3.47 16.75
C GLU A 172 8.62 -3.08 15.55
N THR A 173 8.22 -2.03 14.80
CA THR A 173 8.95 -1.54 13.63
C THR A 173 10.11 -0.64 14.02
N LEU A 174 9.95 0.12 15.11
CA LEU A 174 11.00 0.96 15.66
C LEU A 174 11.93 0.14 16.57
N SER A 175 13.22 0.38 16.48
CA SER A 175 14.21 -0.28 17.33
C SER A 175 14.27 0.36 18.72
N GLY A 176 14.74 -0.39 19.73
CA GLY A 176 14.99 0.18 21.05
C GLY A 176 15.98 1.36 21.03
N ALA A 177 16.89 1.41 20.06
CA ALA A 177 17.80 2.51 19.86
C ALA A 177 17.09 3.77 19.35
N ASP A 178 16.07 3.65 18.50
CA ASP A 178 15.26 4.78 18.01
C ASP A 178 14.56 5.45 19.21
N TYR A 179 13.93 4.66 20.09
CA TYR A 179 13.31 5.17 21.32
C TYR A 179 14.35 5.80 22.27
N GLY A 180 15.50 5.13 22.45
CA GLY A 180 16.57 5.63 23.29
C GLY A 180 17.10 6.99 22.82
N MET A 181 17.31 7.17 21.52
CA MET A 181 17.73 8.46 20.94
C MET A 181 16.66 9.54 21.12
N MET A 182 15.37 9.24 20.95
CA MET A 182 14.30 10.22 21.18
C MET A 182 14.25 10.69 22.62
N VAL A 183 14.30 9.74 23.58
CA VAL A 183 14.31 10.05 25.01
C VAL A 183 15.53 10.86 25.40
N LEU A 184 16.72 10.47 24.93
CA LEU A 184 17.96 11.18 25.24
C LEU A 184 17.97 12.59 24.65
N ALA A 185 17.49 12.78 23.43
CA ALA A 185 17.36 14.10 22.82
C ALA A 185 16.37 14.99 23.60
N ALA A 186 15.20 14.46 23.99
CA ALA A 186 14.22 15.20 24.79
C ALA A 186 14.77 15.59 26.17
N LEU A 187 15.49 14.69 26.84
CA LEU A 187 16.16 14.97 28.11
C LEU A 187 17.22 16.06 27.95
N ALA A 188 18.06 15.99 26.90
CA ALA A 188 19.11 17.00 26.68
C ALA A 188 18.50 18.39 26.48
N VAL A 189 17.45 18.51 25.66
CA VAL A 189 16.71 19.78 25.46
C VAL A 189 16.17 20.30 26.79
N THR A 190 15.57 19.41 27.61
CA THR A 190 14.99 19.79 28.90
C THR A 190 16.06 20.24 29.88
N PHE A 191 17.18 19.53 29.99
CA PHE A 191 18.30 19.91 30.90
C PHE A 191 18.89 21.27 30.55
N VAL A 192 19.14 21.51 29.25
CA VAL A 192 19.65 22.82 28.81
C VAL A 192 18.63 23.92 29.09
N GLY A 193 17.34 23.62 28.84
CA GLY A 193 16.26 24.55 29.17
C GLY A 193 16.20 24.95 30.65
N MET A 194 16.55 24.04 31.58
CA MET A 194 16.58 24.33 33.01
C MET A 194 17.61 25.43 33.40
N LEU A 195 18.60 25.70 32.56
CA LEU A 195 19.59 26.75 32.83
C LEU A 195 19.00 28.15 32.67
N THR A 196 18.06 28.35 31.76
CA THR A 196 17.50 29.68 31.44
C THR A 196 16.83 30.37 32.63
N PRO A 197 15.96 29.72 33.43
CA PRO A 197 15.40 30.34 34.64
C PRO A 197 16.49 30.70 35.67
N LYS A 198 17.53 29.86 35.80
CA LYS A 198 18.64 30.12 36.74
C LYS A 198 19.52 31.26 36.28
N ILE A 199 19.80 31.39 35.00
CA ILE A 199 20.51 32.55 34.42
C ILE A 199 19.73 33.83 34.67
N ASN A 200 18.40 33.82 34.46
CA ASN A 200 17.56 34.98 34.76
C ASN A 200 17.61 35.35 36.23
N GLN A 201 17.58 34.38 37.15
CA GLN A 201 17.77 34.66 38.57
C GLN A 201 19.06 35.39 38.83
N LEU A 202 20.20 34.90 38.34
CA LEU A 202 21.52 35.47 38.51
C LEU A 202 21.62 36.91 37.95
N ILE A 203 20.99 37.19 36.83
CA ILE A 203 20.99 38.54 36.24
C ILE A 203 20.35 39.54 37.19
N PHE A 204 19.19 39.18 37.75
CA PHE A 204 18.47 40.13 38.63
C PHE A 204 18.95 40.15 40.09
N SER A 205 19.60 39.03 40.56
CA SER A 205 20.10 38.96 41.94
C SER A 205 21.51 39.54 42.10
N GLU A 206 22.39 39.41 41.11
CA GLU A 206 23.80 39.75 41.25
C GLU A 206 24.30 40.74 40.22
N VAL A 207 23.95 40.58 38.94
CA VAL A 207 24.48 41.44 37.86
C VAL A 207 23.96 42.87 37.95
N LEU A 208 22.64 43.02 37.99
CA LEU A 208 22.01 44.33 38.03
C LEU A 208 22.33 45.09 39.31
N PRO A 209 22.32 44.50 40.55
CA PRO A 209 22.69 45.21 41.75
C PRO A 209 24.16 45.56 41.84
N SER A 210 25.10 44.74 41.28
CA SER A 210 26.51 44.99 41.32
C SER A 210 26.98 46.12 40.39
N GLY A 211 26.23 46.40 39.31
CA GLY A 211 26.63 47.36 38.29
C GLY A 211 27.90 46.98 37.52
N SER A 212 28.38 45.73 37.68
CA SER A 212 29.65 45.26 37.10
C SER A 212 29.49 44.89 35.62
N MET A 213 30.11 45.67 34.74
CA MET A 213 30.13 45.37 33.30
C MET A 213 30.84 44.06 32.97
N GLN A 214 31.83 43.65 33.73
CA GLN A 214 32.53 42.38 33.52
C GLN A 214 31.61 41.18 33.80
N LEU A 215 30.86 41.25 34.90
CA LEU A 215 29.89 40.19 35.24
C LEU A 215 28.76 40.14 34.21
N PHE A 216 28.30 41.32 33.75
CA PHE A 216 27.29 41.40 32.68
C PHE A 216 27.75 40.72 31.39
N PHE A 217 28.96 41.01 30.92
CA PHE A 217 29.53 40.37 29.73
C PHE A 217 29.69 38.85 29.91
N ALA A 218 30.19 38.39 31.06
CA ALA A 218 30.36 36.97 31.33
C ALA A 218 29.03 36.20 31.28
N ILE A 219 27.99 36.73 31.92
CA ILE A 219 26.67 36.10 31.92
C ILE A 219 26.00 36.22 30.55
N SER A 220 26.18 37.33 29.84
CA SER A 220 25.67 37.47 28.47
C SER A 220 26.29 36.45 27.52
N VAL A 221 27.61 36.23 27.59
CA VAL A 221 28.27 35.17 26.80
C VAL A 221 27.74 33.79 27.20
N PHE A 222 27.59 33.51 28.49
CA PHE A 222 27.05 32.24 28.97
C PHE A 222 25.61 32.01 28.47
N MET A 223 24.77 33.07 28.47
CA MET A 223 23.41 33.02 27.94
C MET A 223 23.39 32.73 26.45
N VAL A 224 24.26 33.38 25.66
CA VAL A 224 24.42 33.10 24.22
C VAL A 224 24.88 31.65 23.99
N CYS A 225 25.86 31.15 24.73
CA CYS A 225 26.32 29.77 24.65
C CYS A 225 25.18 28.79 24.99
N THR A 226 24.36 29.06 26.01
CA THR A 226 23.23 28.25 26.40
C THR A 226 22.16 28.26 25.31
N ALA A 227 21.87 29.41 24.70
CA ALA A 227 20.93 29.52 23.58
C ALA A 227 21.40 28.73 22.36
N ILE A 228 22.69 28.84 21.99
CA ILE A 228 23.28 28.08 20.88
C ILE A 228 23.20 26.56 21.19
N SER A 229 23.53 26.16 22.41
CA SER A 229 23.43 24.74 22.82
C SER A 229 21.99 24.23 22.74
N SER A 230 21.01 25.02 23.17
CA SER A 230 19.59 24.68 23.04
C SER A 230 19.17 24.46 21.59
N LEU A 231 19.56 25.40 20.71
CA LEU A 231 19.28 25.28 19.25
C LEU A 231 19.92 24.04 18.63
N LEU A 232 21.18 23.71 19.02
CA LEU A 232 21.84 22.50 18.53
C LEU A 232 21.15 21.23 19.01
N PHE A 233 20.74 21.14 20.27
CA PHE A 233 20.00 19.98 20.78
C PHE A 233 18.60 19.88 20.17
N GLU A 234 17.92 21.00 19.95
CA GLU A 234 16.64 21.03 19.23
C GLU A 234 16.80 20.55 17.78
N ALA A 235 17.86 20.97 17.07
CA ALA A 235 18.18 20.51 15.73
C ALA A 235 18.45 18.99 15.70
N VAL A 236 19.22 18.46 16.65
CA VAL A 236 19.47 17.02 16.79
C VAL A 236 18.16 16.29 17.08
N SER A 237 17.33 16.82 17.98
CA SER A 237 16.02 16.23 18.29
C SER A 237 15.10 16.19 17.06
N ALA A 238 15.07 17.27 16.27
CA ALA A 238 14.32 17.33 15.02
C ALA A 238 14.83 16.31 13.99
N MET A 239 16.17 16.15 13.86
CA MET A 239 16.76 15.13 12.96
C MET A 239 16.40 13.70 13.39
N VAL A 240 16.45 13.41 14.70
CA VAL A 240 16.07 12.10 15.23
C VAL A 240 14.58 11.82 14.94
N THR A 241 13.73 12.82 15.20
CA THR A 241 12.29 12.71 14.93
C THR A 241 12.01 12.48 13.44
N ALA A 242 12.60 13.28 12.56
CA ALA A 242 12.46 13.15 11.10
C ALA A 242 12.93 11.78 10.61
N ARG A 243 14.03 11.25 11.15
CA ARG A 243 14.50 9.89 10.84
C ARG A 243 13.49 8.81 11.22
N VAL A 244 12.92 8.90 12.43
CA VAL A 244 11.92 7.95 12.92
C VAL A 244 10.65 8.02 12.08
N GLU A 245 10.17 9.23 11.76
CA GLU A 245 8.99 9.45 10.91
C GLU A 245 9.19 8.88 9.51
N THR A 246 10.33 9.17 8.86
CA THR A 246 10.65 8.66 7.52
C THR A 246 10.73 7.13 7.50
N LYS A 247 11.45 6.55 8.47
CA LYS A 247 11.54 5.09 8.61
C LYS A 247 10.16 4.45 8.75
N LEU A 248 9.33 4.99 9.63
CA LEU A 248 7.97 4.47 9.84
C LEU A 248 7.10 4.66 8.61
N SER A 249 7.14 5.83 7.96
CA SER A 249 6.35 6.12 6.76
C SER A 249 6.62 5.10 5.65
N LEU A 250 7.90 4.78 5.40
CA LEU A 250 8.29 3.79 4.40
C LEU A 250 7.75 2.39 4.70
N PHE A 251 7.87 1.93 5.95
CA PHE A 251 7.33 0.63 6.34
C PHE A 251 5.80 0.58 6.29
N VAL A 252 5.14 1.63 6.76
CA VAL A 252 3.67 1.71 6.77
C VAL A 252 3.12 1.78 5.34
N GLU A 253 3.75 2.53 4.45
CA GLU A 253 3.33 2.65 3.05
C GLU A 253 3.47 1.30 2.33
N ALA A 254 4.62 0.63 2.47
CA ALA A 254 4.82 -0.71 1.95
C ALA A 254 3.81 -1.71 2.53
N ALA A 255 3.62 -1.72 3.85
CA ALA A 255 2.66 -2.61 4.53
C ALA A 255 1.21 -2.33 4.10
N THR A 256 0.86 -1.06 3.88
CA THR A 256 -0.46 -0.64 3.37
C THR A 256 -0.69 -1.18 1.97
N MET A 257 0.29 -1.03 1.07
CA MET A 257 0.19 -1.54 -0.29
C MET A 257 0.10 -3.07 -0.31
N MET A 258 0.94 -3.76 0.47
CA MET A 258 0.87 -5.22 0.62
C MET A 258 -0.51 -5.66 1.12
N ARG A 259 -1.08 -4.96 2.10
CA ARG A 259 -2.42 -5.27 2.61
C ARG A 259 -3.49 -5.04 1.56
N VAL A 260 -3.47 -3.92 0.86
CA VAL A 260 -4.43 -3.62 -0.22
C VAL A 260 -4.39 -4.73 -1.27
N MET A 261 -3.19 -5.14 -1.73
CA MET A 261 -3.02 -6.22 -2.71
C MET A 261 -3.45 -7.59 -2.19
N SER A 262 -3.54 -7.77 -0.87
CA SER A 262 -3.97 -9.03 -0.25
C SER A 262 -5.46 -9.10 0.03
N LEU A 263 -6.23 -8.01 -0.20
CA LEU A 263 -7.67 -7.98 0.03
C LEU A 263 -8.44 -8.77 -1.04
N PRO A 264 -9.58 -9.38 -0.68
CA PRO A 264 -10.39 -10.14 -1.62
C PRO A 264 -10.95 -9.26 -2.74
N ALA A 265 -11.06 -9.82 -3.95
CA ALA A 265 -11.54 -9.09 -5.12
C ALA A 265 -12.90 -8.42 -4.92
N GLY A 266 -13.81 -9.05 -4.15
CA GLY A 266 -15.11 -8.48 -3.80
C GLY A 266 -15.06 -7.16 -3.03
N PHE A 267 -13.95 -6.89 -2.32
CA PHE A 267 -13.74 -5.63 -1.61
C PHE A 267 -13.64 -4.44 -2.57
N PHE A 268 -12.89 -4.60 -3.68
CA PHE A 268 -12.63 -3.53 -4.64
C PHE A 268 -13.89 -3.05 -5.40
N ARG A 269 -14.95 -3.84 -5.45
CA ARG A 269 -16.22 -3.41 -6.07
C ARG A 269 -17.01 -2.39 -5.25
N LYS A 270 -16.75 -2.32 -3.94
CA LYS A 270 -17.47 -1.43 -3.02
C LYS A 270 -16.99 0.01 -3.06
N TYR A 271 -15.80 0.25 -3.59
CA TYR A 271 -15.12 1.54 -3.55
C TYR A 271 -14.54 1.90 -4.90
N SER A 272 -14.50 3.19 -5.23
CA SER A 272 -13.78 3.68 -6.40
C SER A 272 -12.26 3.64 -6.17
N ALA A 273 -11.48 3.59 -7.25
CA ALA A 273 -10.02 3.58 -7.15
C ALA A 273 -9.47 4.82 -6.41
N GLY A 274 -10.04 6.02 -6.68
CA GLY A 274 -9.65 7.26 -5.99
C GLY A 274 -9.99 7.24 -4.50
N GLU A 275 -11.14 6.67 -4.14
CA GLU A 275 -11.53 6.51 -2.73
C GLU A 275 -10.59 5.55 -2.00
N LEU A 276 -10.22 4.42 -2.61
CA LEU A 276 -9.27 3.47 -2.04
C LEU A 276 -7.88 4.08 -1.88
N SER A 277 -7.41 4.82 -2.88
CA SER A 277 -6.13 5.54 -2.80
C SER A 277 -6.14 6.54 -1.64
N SER A 278 -7.20 7.32 -1.51
CA SER A 278 -7.37 8.27 -0.39
C SER A 278 -7.39 7.54 0.96
N ARG A 279 -8.12 6.43 1.08
CA ARG A 279 -8.17 5.62 2.32
C ARG A 279 -6.83 5.01 2.66
N ALA A 280 -6.06 4.55 1.67
CA ALA A 280 -4.73 4.00 1.85
C ALA A 280 -3.75 5.07 2.36
N SER A 281 -3.75 6.28 1.79
CA SER A 281 -2.90 7.39 2.24
C SER A 281 -3.22 7.85 3.67
N GLN A 282 -4.48 7.71 4.11
CA GLN A 282 -4.87 8.05 5.48
C GLN A 282 -4.24 7.11 6.54
N ILE A 283 -3.82 5.89 6.16
CA ILE A 283 -3.09 4.99 7.08
C ILE A 283 -1.75 5.62 7.47
N ASN A 284 -1.01 6.13 6.48
CA ASN A 284 0.26 6.82 6.74
C ASN A 284 0.06 8.08 7.59
N SER A 285 -0.96 8.89 7.26
CA SER A 285 -1.32 10.06 8.06
C SER A 285 -1.66 9.70 9.52
N LEU A 286 -2.38 8.60 9.74
CA LEU A 286 -2.72 8.09 11.07
C LEU A 286 -1.46 7.68 11.85
N CYS A 287 -0.54 6.98 11.22
CA CYS A 287 0.72 6.56 11.84
C CYS A 287 1.61 7.77 12.19
N ASN A 288 1.71 8.74 11.28
CA ASN A 288 2.46 9.97 11.52
C ASN A 288 1.84 10.78 12.68
N MET A 289 0.52 10.90 12.75
CA MET A 289 -0.16 11.54 13.90
C MET A 289 0.17 10.84 15.22
N LEU A 290 0.21 9.51 15.24
CA LEU A 290 0.53 8.75 16.45
C LEU A 290 1.99 8.97 16.87
N VAL A 291 2.94 8.98 15.94
CA VAL A 291 4.36 9.10 16.27
C VAL A 291 4.75 10.55 16.54
N SER A 292 4.51 11.49 15.62
CA SER A 292 4.94 12.86 15.78
C SER A 292 4.24 13.56 16.93
N THR A 293 2.92 13.43 17.02
CA THR A 293 2.16 14.18 18.02
C THR A 293 2.11 13.44 19.36
N VAL A 294 1.74 12.16 19.38
CA VAL A 294 1.54 11.46 20.65
C VAL A 294 2.88 11.09 21.29
N PHE A 295 3.79 10.46 20.53
CA PHE A 295 5.08 10.05 21.09
C PHE A 295 6.02 11.22 21.28
N THR A 296 6.36 11.99 20.24
CA THR A 296 7.40 13.02 20.31
C THR A 296 6.94 14.17 21.22
N THR A 297 5.78 14.76 20.94
CA THR A 297 5.26 15.86 21.77
C THR A 297 4.92 15.37 23.19
N GLY A 298 4.41 14.15 23.33
CA GLY A 298 4.12 13.55 24.62
C GLY A 298 5.35 13.36 25.48
N ILE A 299 6.41 12.76 24.93
CA ILE A 299 7.70 12.57 25.65
C ILE A 299 8.30 13.92 26.06
N THR A 300 8.39 14.87 25.13
CA THR A 300 8.96 16.19 25.42
C THR A 300 8.16 16.92 26.50
N SER A 301 6.83 16.87 26.44
CA SER A 301 5.98 17.50 27.42
C SER A 301 6.08 16.85 28.81
N VAL A 302 6.20 15.52 28.88
CA VAL A 302 6.38 14.81 30.15
C VAL A 302 7.70 15.19 30.80
N PHE A 303 8.79 15.24 30.02
CA PHE A 303 10.08 15.71 30.56
C PHE A 303 10.04 17.18 30.97
N SER A 304 9.31 18.03 30.25
CA SER A 304 9.14 19.45 30.65
C SER A 304 8.42 19.60 31.99
N LEU A 305 7.72 18.59 32.52
CA LEU A 305 7.16 18.63 33.88
C LEU A 305 8.26 18.70 34.96
N ILE A 306 9.52 18.39 34.64
CA ILE A 306 10.66 18.57 35.55
C ILE A 306 10.78 20.06 35.97
N TYR A 307 10.38 20.99 35.09
CA TYR A 307 10.39 22.42 35.43
C TYR A 307 9.46 22.77 36.59
N ILE A 308 8.50 21.92 36.96
CA ILE A 308 7.66 22.10 38.15
C ILE A 308 8.52 22.16 39.40
N SER A 309 9.61 21.38 39.49
CA SER A 309 10.53 21.42 40.60
C SER A 309 11.18 22.81 40.77
N GLN A 310 11.48 23.48 39.66
CA GLN A 310 12.04 24.85 39.68
C GLN A 310 11.04 25.88 40.14
N ILE A 311 9.76 25.75 39.78
CA ILE A 311 8.71 26.64 40.23
C ILE A 311 8.61 26.63 41.76
N PHE A 312 8.69 25.43 42.38
CA PHE A 312 8.70 25.29 43.83
C PHE A 312 9.98 25.85 44.46
N ALA A 313 11.12 25.74 43.79
CA ALA A 313 12.40 26.22 44.31
C ALA A 313 12.54 27.74 44.29
N PHE A 314 11.98 28.42 43.26
CA PHE A 314 12.16 29.89 43.12
C PHE A 314 11.13 30.67 43.93
N ALA A 315 9.84 30.31 43.90
CA ALA A 315 8.80 31.05 44.60
C ALA A 315 7.62 30.16 45.02
N PRO A 316 7.70 29.42 46.13
CA PRO A 316 6.65 28.50 46.58
C PRO A 316 5.27 29.18 46.75
N ALA A 317 5.25 30.45 47.14
CA ALA A 317 4.01 31.23 47.33
C ALA A 317 3.24 31.48 46.03
N LEU A 318 3.91 31.45 44.86
CA LEU A 318 3.31 31.67 43.54
C LEU A 318 2.82 30.38 42.88
N VAL A 319 3.16 29.21 43.44
CA VAL A 319 2.83 27.91 42.83
C VAL A 319 1.33 27.71 42.74
N ALA A 320 0.56 27.99 43.81
CA ALA A 320 -0.90 27.80 43.82
C ALA A 320 -1.62 28.67 42.77
N PRO A 321 -1.39 30.00 42.68
CA PRO A 321 -1.98 30.82 41.63
C PRO A 321 -1.52 30.39 40.23
N ALA A 322 -0.24 29.99 40.03
CA ALA A 322 0.28 29.54 38.76
C ALA A 322 -0.44 28.26 38.28
N LEU A 323 -0.56 27.23 39.12
CA LEU A 323 -1.24 26.00 38.79
C LEU A 323 -2.74 26.23 38.52
N THR A 324 -3.39 27.13 39.19
CA THR A 324 -4.81 27.50 38.93
C THR A 324 -4.95 28.13 37.53
N ILE A 325 -4.05 29.04 37.15
CA ILE A 325 -4.06 29.65 35.82
C ILE A 325 -3.79 28.58 34.72
N VAL A 326 -2.81 27.70 34.94
CA VAL A 326 -2.56 26.57 34.02
C VAL A 326 -3.79 25.69 33.89
N ALA A 327 -4.44 25.33 35.00
CA ALA A 327 -5.66 24.52 34.98
C ALA A 327 -6.80 25.17 34.19
N VAL A 328 -7.03 26.47 34.38
CA VAL A 328 -8.02 27.24 33.62
C VAL A 328 -7.68 27.27 32.13
N THR A 329 -6.42 27.52 31.79
CA THR A 329 -5.93 27.56 30.40
C THR A 329 -6.07 26.20 29.71
N VAL A 330 -5.70 25.12 30.40
CA VAL A 330 -5.84 23.76 29.91
C VAL A 330 -7.32 23.38 29.74
N ALA A 331 -8.16 23.68 30.73
CA ALA A 331 -9.60 23.43 30.64
C ALA A 331 -10.22 24.16 29.43
N PHE A 332 -9.89 25.43 29.24
CA PHE A 332 -10.33 26.19 28.07
C PHE A 332 -9.79 25.57 26.76
N SER A 333 -8.52 25.17 26.70
CA SER A 333 -7.91 24.54 25.54
C SER A 333 -8.61 23.22 25.19
N VAL A 334 -8.92 22.38 26.19
CA VAL A 334 -9.65 21.12 25.99
C VAL A 334 -11.07 21.38 25.47
N ILE A 335 -11.79 22.31 26.06
CA ILE A 335 -13.14 22.68 25.59
C ILE A 335 -13.09 23.17 24.14
N SER A 336 -12.15 24.07 23.85
CA SER A 336 -11.91 24.57 22.48
C SER A 336 -11.62 23.44 21.50
N SER A 337 -10.79 22.50 21.90
CA SER A 337 -10.42 21.32 21.08
C SER A 337 -11.64 20.43 20.78
N LEU A 338 -12.51 20.21 21.76
CA LEU A 338 -13.75 19.43 21.59
C LEU A 338 -14.71 20.11 20.59
N VAL A 339 -14.86 21.42 20.66
CA VAL A 339 -15.69 22.18 19.70
C VAL A 339 -15.08 22.13 18.30
N GLN A 340 -13.77 22.32 18.19
CA GLN A 340 -13.05 22.24 16.90
C GLN A 340 -13.17 20.85 16.26
N MET A 341 -13.19 19.77 17.05
CA MET A 341 -13.34 18.39 16.58
C MET A 341 -14.63 18.22 15.76
N GLY A 342 -15.76 18.74 16.25
CA GLY A 342 -17.05 18.65 15.54
C GLY A 342 -17.02 19.33 14.16
N ILE A 343 -16.36 20.48 14.09
CA ILE A 343 -16.22 21.26 12.85
C ILE A 343 -15.24 20.56 11.89
N SER A 344 -14.10 20.09 12.41
CA SER A 344 -13.10 19.37 11.61
C SER A 344 -13.68 18.09 10.98
N ARG A 345 -14.52 17.35 11.71
CA ARG A 345 -15.24 16.18 11.17
C ARG A 345 -16.12 16.55 9.99
N ARG A 346 -16.92 17.63 10.12
CA ARG A 346 -17.80 18.09 9.03
C ARG A 346 -17.00 18.60 7.82
N GLN A 347 -15.88 19.26 8.07
CA GLN A 347 -14.94 19.69 7.03
C GLN A 347 -14.37 18.49 6.25
N MET A 348 -13.91 17.45 6.95
CA MET A 348 -13.41 16.22 6.31
C MET A 348 -14.47 15.48 5.47
N GLU A 349 -15.72 15.45 5.95
CA GLU A 349 -16.83 14.86 5.17
C GLU A 349 -17.09 15.62 3.86
N LEU A 350 -17.07 16.96 3.91
CA LEU A 350 -17.28 17.81 2.73
C LEU A 350 -16.11 17.72 1.76
N ALA A 351 -14.88 17.77 2.28
CA ALA A 351 -13.66 17.59 1.47
C ALA A 351 -13.63 16.20 0.80
N GLY A 352 -14.07 15.14 1.48
CA GLY A 352 -14.18 13.82 0.88
C GLY A 352 -15.17 13.76 -0.28
N LYS A 353 -16.32 14.43 -0.17
CA LYS A 353 -17.33 14.53 -1.24
C LYS A 353 -16.83 15.39 -2.42
N GLU A 354 -16.15 16.50 -2.13
CA GLU A 354 -15.56 17.38 -3.14
C GLU A 354 -14.47 16.65 -3.92
N ASN A 355 -13.52 16.01 -3.25
CA ASN A 355 -12.47 15.20 -3.85
C ASN A 355 -13.03 14.07 -4.73
N GLY A 356 -14.08 13.36 -4.25
CA GLY A 356 -14.77 12.36 -5.04
C GLY A 356 -15.41 12.90 -6.30
N MET A 357 -16.01 14.10 -6.23
CA MET A 357 -16.57 14.78 -7.40
C MET A 357 -15.48 15.24 -8.37
N THR A 358 -14.39 15.82 -7.87
CA THR A 358 -13.22 16.23 -8.67
C THR A 358 -12.65 15.03 -9.43
N TYR A 359 -12.44 13.89 -8.78
CA TYR A 359 -11.99 12.68 -9.43
C TYR A 359 -12.96 12.21 -10.53
N ALA A 360 -14.27 12.20 -10.22
CA ALA A 360 -15.29 11.80 -11.21
C ALA A 360 -15.32 12.73 -12.42
N MET A 361 -15.11 14.03 -12.23
CA MET A 361 -15.03 15.00 -13.32
C MET A 361 -13.78 14.80 -14.19
N ILE A 362 -12.63 14.56 -13.59
CA ILE A 362 -11.37 14.32 -14.32
C ILE A 362 -11.48 13.03 -15.16
N THR A 363 -11.93 11.95 -14.55
CA THR A 363 -12.08 10.65 -15.23
C THR A 363 -13.19 10.65 -16.29
N GLY A 364 -14.22 11.47 -16.08
CA GLY A 364 -15.36 11.63 -17.00
C GLY A 364 -15.23 12.80 -17.97
N VAL A 365 -14.07 13.48 -18.05
CA VAL A 365 -13.93 14.74 -18.80
C VAL A 365 -14.32 14.63 -20.27
N GLN A 366 -14.01 13.51 -20.92
CA GLN A 366 -14.42 13.27 -22.32
C GLN A 366 -15.94 13.24 -22.48
N LYS A 367 -16.65 12.57 -21.57
CA LYS A 367 -18.13 12.52 -21.60
C LYS A 367 -18.74 13.89 -21.31
N ILE A 368 -18.15 14.65 -20.38
CA ILE A 368 -18.59 16.01 -20.05
C ILE A 368 -18.43 16.92 -21.29
N LYS A 369 -17.28 16.84 -21.96
CA LYS A 369 -17.03 17.62 -23.20
C LYS A 369 -17.94 17.21 -24.34
N LEU A 370 -18.14 15.93 -24.60
CA LEU A 370 -19.03 15.41 -25.61
C LEU A 370 -20.50 15.87 -25.43
N SER A 371 -20.92 16.07 -24.19
CA SER A 371 -22.28 16.50 -23.85
C SER A 371 -22.40 18.02 -23.64
N GLY A 372 -21.32 18.80 -23.79
CA GLY A 372 -21.30 20.25 -23.53
C GLY A 372 -21.75 20.62 -22.12
N ALA A 373 -21.46 19.73 -21.15
CA ALA A 373 -22.00 19.82 -19.78
C ALA A 373 -21.02 20.47 -18.78
N GLU A 374 -19.92 21.11 -19.25
CA GLU A 374 -18.87 21.68 -18.41
C GLU A 374 -19.42 22.66 -17.37
N LYS A 375 -20.31 23.58 -17.77
CA LYS A 375 -20.91 24.56 -16.85
C LYS A 375 -21.73 23.89 -15.75
N ARG A 376 -22.48 22.83 -16.10
CA ARG A 376 -23.28 22.07 -15.11
C ARG A 376 -22.43 21.26 -14.15
N ALA A 377 -21.39 20.62 -14.69
CA ALA A 377 -20.42 19.86 -13.88
C ALA A 377 -19.68 20.79 -12.90
N PHE A 378 -19.20 21.96 -13.41
CA PHE A 378 -18.55 22.97 -12.57
C PHE A 378 -19.49 23.53 -11.49
N ALA A 379 -20.74 23.85 -11.84
CA ALA A 379 -21.71 24.35 -10.86
C ALA A 379 -21.94 23.35 -9.72
N ARG A 380 -22.07 22.07 -10.06
CA ARG A 380 -22.25 21.01 -9.04
C ARG A 380 -21.02 20.82 -8.15
N TRP A 381 -19.83 20.90 -8.72
CA TRP A 381 -18.59 20.91 -7.94
C TRP A 381 -18.49 22.17 -7.09
N GLY A 382 -18.81 23.34 -7.66
CA GLY A 382 -18.78 24.62 -6.97
C GLY A 382 -19.69 24.68 -5.74
N ASP A 383 -20.85 24.03 -5.79
CA ASP A 383 -21.76 23.92 -4.63
C ASP A 383 -21.12 23.13 -3.45
N LEU A 384 -20.38 22.07 -3.76
CA LEU A 384 -19.66 21.30 -2.74
C LEU A 384 -18.47 22.10 -2.19
N TYR A 385 -17.69 22.69 -3.09
CA TYR A 385 -16.56 23.53 -2.74
C TYR A 385 -16.97 24.73 -1.89
N ALA A 386 -18.07 25.42 -2.25
CA ALA A 386 -18.57 26.55 -1.48
C ALA A 386 -18.98 26.16 -0.05
N LYS A 387 -19.57 24.98 0.13
CA LYS A 387 -19.93 24.45 1.47
C LYS A 387 -18.69 24.16 2.33
N GLU A 388 -17.64 23.59 1.74
CA GLU A 388 -16.38 23.37 2.41
C GLU A 388 -15.67 24.70 2.72
N ALA A 389 -15.53 25.54 1.72
CA ALA A 389 -14.92 26.86 1.83
C ALA A 389 -15.58 27.73 2.88
N LYS A 390 -16.91 27.69 3.01
CA LYS A 390 -17.64 28.41 4.04
C LYS A 390 -17.20 28.03 5.46
N LEU A 391 -16.97 26.74 5.71
CA LEU A 391 -16.48 26.29 7.02
C LEU A 391 -15.01 26.66 7.27
N LYS A 392 -14.21 26.79 6.21
CA LYS A 392 -12.79 27.14 6.28
C LYS A 392 -12.57 28.64 6.45
N TYR A 393 -13.26 29.46 5.65
CA TYR A 393 -13.11 30.92 5.67
C TYR A 393 -14.01 31.63 6.67
N ASN A 394 -15.16 31.05 6.99
CA ASN A 394 -16.10 31.61 7.97
C ASN A 394 -16.50 30.57 9.01
N PRO A 395 -15.54 30.09 9.84
CA PRO A 395 -15.86 29.16 10.91
C PRO A 395 -16.78 29.80 11.94
N PRO A 396 -17.44 29.02 12.80
CA PRO A 396 -18.29 29.53 13.90
C PRO A 396 -17.57 30.57 14.77
N VAL A 397 -18.33 31.51 15.28
CA VAL A 397 -17.81 32.65 16.04
C VAL A 397 -16.88 32.24 17.17
N PHE A 398 -17.19 31.15 17.86
CA PHE A 398 -16.33 30.59 18.91
C PHE A 398 -14.90 30.35 18.46
N ILE A 399 -14.69 29.78 17.26
CA ILE A 399 -13.33 29.55 16.75
C ILE A 399 -12.63 30.85 16.40
N LYS A 400 -13.35 31.85 15.86
CA LYS A 400 -12.79 33.15 15.53
C LYS A 400 -12.28 33.92 16.76
N ILE A 401 -13.03 33.85 17.85
CA ILE A 401 -12.69 34.55 19.09
C ILE A 401 -11.81 33.71 20.03
N ASN A 402 -11.55 32.46 19.72
CA ASN A 402 -10.75 31.53 20.54
C ASN A 402 -9.37 32.09 20.91
N ALA A 403 -8.66 32.67 19.94
CA ALA A 403 -7.35 33.28 20.16
C ALA A 403 -7.47 34.50 21.09
N VAL A 404 -8.54 35.30 20.94
CA VAL A 404 -8.77 36.47 21.78
C VAL A 404 -9.05 36.05 23.23
N ILE A 405 -9.89 35.02 23.41
CA ILE A 405 -10.20 34.51 24.77
C ILE A 405 -8.91 33.95 25.41
N SER A 406 -8.13 33.16 24.65
CA SER A 406 -6.85 32.60 25.13
C SER A 406 -5.87 33.70 25.56
N THR A 407 -5.74 34.76 24.76
CA THR A 407 -4.92 35.95 25.10
C THR A 407 -5.50 36.66 26.34
N GLY A 408 -6.82 36.79 26.45
CA GLY A 408 -7.46 37.36 27.62
C GLY A 408 -7.18 36.57 28.93
N ILE A 409 -7.25 35.23 28.86
CA ILE A 409 -6.92 34.35 29.99
C ILE A 409 -5.44 34.54 30.39
N SER A 410 -4.54 34.58 29.38
CA SER A 410 -3.10 34.79 29.62
C SER A 410 -2.83 36.16 30.28
N LEU A 411 -3.47 37.23 29.80
CA LEU A 411 -3.32 38.57 30.37
C LEU A 411 -3.86 38.64 31.81
N ALA A 412 -5.07 38.09 32.01
CA ALA A 412 -5.64 38.01 33.36
C ALA A 412 -4.75 37.20 34.32
N GLY A 413 -4.21 36.07 33.80
CA GLY A 413 -3.23 35.25 34.54
C GLY A 413 -1.97 36.03 34.91
N THR A 414 -1.43 36.82 33.99
CA THR A 414 -0.26 37.68 34.27
C THR A 414 -0.55 38.71 35.34
N ILE A 415 -1.72 39.37 35.31
CA ILE A 415 -2.14 40.34 36.32
C ILE A 415 -2.28 39.67 37.71
N VAL A 416 -2.90 38.50 37.77
CA VAL A 416 -3.04 37.73 39.01
C VAL A 416 -1.66 37.33 39.57
N MET A 417 -0.72 36.94 38.69
CA MET A 417 0.64 36.60 39.08
C MET A 417 1.39 37.79 39.66
N TYR A 418 1.28 39.00 39.05
CA TYR A 418 1.87 40.22 39.62
C TYR A 418 1.28 40.57 40.98
N TYR A 419 -0.05 40.50 41.10
CA TYR A 419 -0.71 40.76 42.38
C TYR A 419 -0.25 39.78 43.47
N ALA A 420 -0.20 38.50 43.15
CA ALA A 420 0.28 37.47 44.09
C ALA A 420 1.77 37.68 44.47
N ALA A 421 2.61 38.06 43.53
CA ALA A 421 4.03 38.34 43.78
C ALA A 421 4.23 39.53 44.73
N ILE A 422 3.48 40.61 44.48
CA ILE A 422 3.55 41.82 45.36
C ILE A 422 3.06 41.47 46.77
N ARG A 423 1.97 40.72 46.89
CA ARG A 423 1.41 40.37 48.19
C ARG A 423 2.29 39.39 48.99
N SER A 424 2.99 38.51 48.33
CA SER A 424 3.87 37.51 48.96
C SER A 424 5.26 38.00 49.22
N GLY A 425 5.67 39.19 48.76
CA GLY A 425 6.99 39.76 48.97
C GLY A 425 8.14 39.02 48.28
N VAL A 426 7.85 38.32 47.18
CA VAL A 426 8.84 37.59 46.39
C VAL A 426 9.82 38.57 45.77
N SER A 427 11.13 38.23 45.78
CA SER A 427 12.15 39.08 45.18
C SER A 427 11.98 39.19 43.67
N VAL A 428 12.38 40.31 43.08
CA VAL A 428 12.32 40.52 41.62
C VAL A 428 13.08 39.40 40.88
N ALA A 429 14.24 38.98 41.38
CA ALA A 429 15.05 37.93 40.81
C ALA A 429 14.33 36.59 40.79
N ASP A 430 13.74 36.19 41.91
CA ASP A 430 12.99 34.95 42.02
C ASP A 430 11.70 34.95 41.19
N TYR A 431 11.05 36.12 41.09
CA TYR A 431 9.88 36.29 40.22
C TYR A 431 10.20 36.06 38.74
N TYR A 432 11.26 36.64 38.20
CA TYR A 432 11.65 36.46 36.81
C TYR A 432 12.09 35.02 36.51
N ALA A 433 12.83 34.39 37.43
CA ALA A 433 13.20 32.98 37.35
C ALA A 433 11.95 32.10 37.36
N PHE A 434 11.03 32.34 38.30
CA PHE A 434 9.75 31.66 38.40
C PHE A 434 8.93 31.83 37.13
N ASN A 435 8.75 33.05 36.62
CA ASN A 435 7.97 33.33 35.42
C ASN A 435 8.51 32.63 34.18
N THR A 436 9.82 32.52 34.05
CA THR A 436 10.47 31.76 32.96
C THR A 436 10.17 30.26 33.09
N ALA A 437 10.33 29.66 34.26
CA ALA A 437 10.01 28.26 34.53
C ALA A 437 8.50 27.96 34.36
N TYR A 438 7.64 28.91 34.83
CA TYR A 438 6.19 28.85 34.65
C TYR A 438 5.80 28.84 33.16
N GLY A 439 6.43 29.68 32.33
CA GLY A 439 6.23 29.68 30.88
C GLY A 439 6.51 28.32 30.25
N MET A 440 7.60 27.64 30.66
CA MET A 440 7.95 26.30 30.19
C MET A 440 6.92 25.23 30.62
N VAL A 441 6.48 25.26 31.88
CA VAL A 441 5.44 24.35 32.40
C VAL A 441 4.10 24.59 31.71
N SER A 442 3.69 25.87 31.59
CA SER A 442 2.45 26.23 30.88
C SER A 442 2.49 25.75 29.42
N GLY A 443 3.62 25.94 28.73
CA GLY A 443 3.84 25.43 27.36
C GLY A 443 3.73 23.91 27.27
N ALA A 444 4.28 23.17 28.24
CA ALA A 444 4.18 21.71 28.29
C ALA A 444 2.73 21.24 28.46
N PHE A 445 1.97 21.85 29.38
CA PHE A 445 0.56 21.52 29.56
C PHE A 445 -0.29 21.89 28.33
N LEU A 446 -0.03 23.02 27.68
CA LEU A 446 -0.70 23.41 26.44
C LEU A 446 -0.39 22.43 25.30
N SER A 447 0.85 21.95 25.18
CA SER A 447 1.25 20.93 24.22
C SER A 447 0.50 19.61 24.48
N LEU A 448 0.40 19.17 25.73
CA LEU A 448 -0.40 18.00 26.12
C LEU A 448 -1.90 18.20 25.80
N ALA A 449 -2.45 19.38 26.04
CA ALA A 449 -3.83 19.70 25.65
C ALA A 449 -4.00 19.67 24.11
N GLY A 450 -2.99 20.10 23.34
CA GLY A 450 -2.96 20.00 21.88
C GLY A 450 -2.97 18.56 21.37
N ILE A 451 -2.36 17.63 22.09
CA ILE A 451 -2.43 16.19 21.79
C ILE A 451 -3.89 15.72 21.81
N ALA A 452 -4.71 16.20 22.74
CA ALA A 452 -6.12 15.84 22.81
C ALA A 452 -6.88 16.19 21.51
N LEU A 453 -6.58 17.30 20.86
CA LEU A 453 -7.14 17.66 19.55
C LEU A 453 -6.69 16.70 18.45
N THR A 454 -5.43 16.30 18.46
CA THR A 454 -4.91 15.32 17.49
C THR A 454 -5.54 13.95 17.70
N VAL A 455 -5.64 13.49 18.94
CA VAL A 455 -6.34 12.24 19.29
C VAL A 455 -7.81 12.28 18.83
N ALA A 456 -8.45 13.43 18.94
CA ALA A 456 -9.82 13.63 18.45
C ALA A 456 -9.94 13.47 16.92
N ARG A 457 -8.90 13.84 16.14
CA ARG A 457 -8.83 13.63 14.69
C ARG A 457 -8.53 12.19 14.31
N ILE A 458 -7.94 11.40 15.19
CA ILE A 458 -7.66 9.98 14.95
C ILE A 458 -8.95 9.21 14.64
N ARG A 459 -10.04 9.49 15.35
CA ARG A 459 -11.30 8.77 15.18
C ARG A 459 -11.90 8.89 13.78
N PRO A 460 -12.09 10.07 13.18
CA PRO A 460 -12.57 10.21 11.80
C PRO A 460 -11.62 9.55 10.77
N THR A 461 -10.32 9.74 10.94
CA THR A 461 -9.32 9.10 10.07
C THR A 461 -9.38 7.58 10.17
N LEU A 462 -9.57 7.04 11.38
CA LEU A 462 -9.75 5.62 11.60
C LEU A 462 -11.03 5.09 10.95
N GLU A 463 -12.16 5.82 11.02
CA GLU A 463 -13.41 5.45 10.35
C GLU A 463 -13.21 5.34 8.82
N MET A 464 -12.38 6.19 8.22
CA MET A 464 -12.01 6.09 6.79
C MET A 464 -11.16 4.86 6.49
N VAL A 465 -10.24 4.51 7.37
CA VAL A 465 -9.29 3.39 7.20
C VAL A 465 -9.92 2.05 7.61
N LYS A 466 -10.93 2.07 8.47
CA LYS A 466 -11.60 0.90 9.05
C LYS A 466 -11.94 -0.21 8.05
N PRO A 467 -12.50 0.07 6.85
CA PRO A 467 -12.77 -0.99 5.87
C PRO A 467 -11.52 -1.75 5.43
N LEU A 468 -10.38 -1.07 5.28
CA LEU A 468 -9.10 -1.70 4.92
C LEU A 468 -8.55 -2.57 6.05
N PHE A 469 -8.80 -2.18 7.31
CA PHE A 469 -8.30 -2.90 8.48
C PHE A 469 -9.19 -4.07 8.90
N GLU A 470 -10.50 -3.93 8.83
CA GLU A 470 -11.44 -4.97 9.26
C GLU A 470 -11.64 -6.08 8.22
N THR A 471 -11.39 -5.79 6.93
CA THR A 471 -11.47 -6.82 5.90
C THR A 471 -10.30 -7.79 6.06
N VAL A 472 -10.64 -9.07 6.17
CA VAL A 472 -9.63 -10.14 6.28
C VAL A 472 -9.00 -10.35 4.91
N PRO A 473 -7.65 -10.33 4.80
CA PRO A 473 -6.96 -10.65 3.56
C PRO A 473 -7.24 -12.07 3.05
N GLU A 474 -7.12 -12.30 1.74
CA GLU A 474 -7.27 -13.64 1.13
C GLU A 474 -6.19 -14.63 1.59
N VAL A 475 -5.03 -14.12 1.96
CA VAL A 475 -3.90 -14.95 2.44
C VAL A 475 -4.28 -15.60 3.75
N SER A 476 -4.33 -16.91 3.78
CA SER A 476 -4.65 -17.67 4.98
C SER A 476 -3.57 -18.68 5.31
N SER A 477 -3.12 -18.64 6.54
CA SER A 477 -2.29 -19.69 7.11
C SER A 477 -3.13 -20.98 7.22
N GLY A 478 -2.62 -22.10 6.70
CA GLY A 478 -3.25 -23.42 6.85
C GLY A 478 -4.00 -23.93 5.63
N LYS A 479 -4.07 -23.19 4.52
CA LYS A 479 -4.63 -23.68 3.25
C LYS A 479 -3.61 -24.50 2.47
N GLN A 480 -4.12 -25.47 1.71
CA GLN A 480 -3.29 -26.35 0.89
C GLN A 480 -2.77 -25.59 -0.34
N VAL A 481 -1.46 -25.56 -0.52
CA VAL A 481 -0.83 -25.04 -1.74
C VAL A 481 -1.02 -26.06 -2.86
N ILE A 482 -1.42 -25.58 -4.03
CA ILE A 482 -1.59 -26.41 -5.24
C ILE A 482 -0.33 -26.32 -6.08
N THR A 483 0.36 -27.43 -6.25
CA THR A 483 1.55 -27.56 -7.13
C THR A 483 1.17 -27.88 -8.56
N GLY A 484 0.06 -28.62 -8.77
CA GLY A 484 -0.48 -28.95 -10.09
C GLY A 484 -1.98 -29.22 -10.02
N ILE A 485 -2.65 -29.05 -11.18
CA ILE A 485 -4.07 -29.39 -11.37
C ILE A 485 -4.21 -30.24 -12.64
N SER A 486 -5.18 -31.16 -12.65
CA SER A 486 -5.57 -31.91 -13.85
C SER A 486 -6.59 -31.14 -14.69
N GLY A 487 -7.31 -30.21 -14.08
CA GLY A 487 -8.33 -29.35 -14.69
C GLY A 487 -9.76 -29.83 -14.50
N GLY A 488 -10.01 -30.78 -13.59
CA GLY A 488 -11.36 -31.20 -13.19
C GLY A 488 -12.00 -30.16 -12.27
N ILE A 489 -13.28 -29.85 -12.50
CA ILE A 489 -14.06 -28.88 -11.71
C ILE A 489 -15.40 -29.50 -11.34
N GLU A 490 -15.81 -29.30 -10.08
CA GLU A 490 -17.13 -29.72 -9.61
C GLU A 490 -17.77 -28.61 -8.77
N LEU A 491 -19.01 -28.28 -9.08
CA LEU A 491 -19.85 -27.41 -8.31
C LEU A 491 -20.99 -28.23 -7.71
N ASN A 492 -21.21 -28.08 -6.41
CA ASN A 492 -22.21 -28.85 -5.68
C ASN A 492 -23.19 -27.89 -5.01
N HIS A 493 -24.44 -27.89 -5.50
CA HIS A 493 -25.56 -27.13 -4.95
C HIS A 493 -25.27 -25.65 -4.68
N ILE A 494 -24.63 -24.96 -5.63
CA ILE A 494 -24.20 -23.57 -5.51
C ILE A 494 -25.39 -22.64 -5.56
N SER A 495 -25.59 -21.86 -4.49
CA SER A 495 -26.52 -20.72 -4.49
C SER A 495 -25.76 -19.44 -4.14
N PHE A 496 -25.99 -18.36 -4.89
CA PHE A 496 -25.29 -17.11 -4.72
C PHE A 496 -26.13 -15.87 -5.03
N ARG A 497 -25.97 -14.81 -4.22
CA ARG A 497 -26.43 -13.44 -4.46
C ARG A 497 -25.38 -12.43 -3.98
N TYR A 498 -25.36 -11.27 -4.58
CA TYR A 498 -24.36 -10.23 -4.24
C TYR A 498 -24.63 -9.50 -2.92
N ASN A 499 -25.91 -9.34 -2.54
CA ASN A 499 -26.34 -8.73 -1.29
C ASN A 499 -27.56 -9.48 -0.75
N GLU A 500 -27.75 -9.45 0.58
CA GLU A 500 -28.87 -10.15 1.24
C GLU A 500 -30.24 -9.74 0.71
N ASN A 501 -30.40 -8.48 0.30
CA ASN A 501 -31.66 -7.93 -0.21
C ASN A 501 -31.84 -8.10 -1.73
N MET A 502 -30.90 -8.77 -2.44
CA MET A 502 -31.02 -9.04 -3.88
C MET A 502 -31.51 -10.45 -4.15
N PRO A 503 -32.20 -10.69 -5.30
CA PRO A 503 -32.58 -12.03 -5.73
C PRO A 503 -31.34 -12.91 -5.94
N LEU A 504 -31.53 -14.22 -5.90
CA LEU A 504 -30.48 -15.17 -6.23
C LEU A 504 -30.03 -14.97 -7.69
N VAL A 505 -28.73 -14.90 -7.90
CA VAL A 505 -28.10 -14.84 -9.23
C VAL A 505 -27.83 -16.27 -9.74
N LEU A 506 -27.44 -17.17 -8.81
CA LEU A 506 -27.36 -18.61 -9.06
C LEU A 506 -28.19 -19.32 -8.00
N ASP A 507 -28.96 -20.32 -8.43
CA ASP A 507 -29.93 -21.02 -7.60
C ASP A 507 -29.76 -22.52 -7.76
N ASP A 508 -29.18 -23.17 -6.73
CA ASP A 508 -29.00 -24.63 -6.63
C ASP A 508 -28.28 -25.26 -7.85
N LEU A 509 -27.19 -24.59 -8.31
CA LEU A 509 -26.46 -24.99 -9.50
C LEU A 509 -25.45 -26.09 -9.17
N SER A 510 -25.55 -27.24 -9.84
CA SER A 510 -24.63 -28.37 -9.78
C SER A 510 -24.05 -28.64 -11.15
N LEU A 511 -22.75 -28.86 -11.25
CA LEU A 511 -22.02 -29.04 -12.50
C LEU A 511 -20.72 -29.81 -12.25
N LYS A 512 -20.41 -30.74 -13.17
CA LYS A 512 -19.13 -31.44 -13.21
C LYS A 512 -18.49 -31.31 -14.58
N ILE A 513 -17.23 -30.83 -14.62
CA ILE A 513 -16.41 -30.68 -15.84
C ILE A 513 -15.21 -31.61 -15.71
N HIS A 514 -15.00 -32.42 -16.73
CA HIS A 514 -13.90 -33.38 -16.76
C HIS A 514 -12.59 -32.73 -17.27
N PRO A 515 -11.41 -33.20 -16.83
CA PRO A 515 -10.13 -32.74 -17.37
C PRO A 515 -10.08 -32.84 -18.90
N GLY A 516 -9.58 -31.78 -19.53
CA GLY A 516 -9.45 -31.70 -21.00
C GLY A 516 -10.74 -31.35 -21.74
N GLN A 517 -11.88 -31.24 -21.08
CA GLN A 517 -13.18 -30.94 -21.71
C GLN A 517 -13.27 -29.47 -22.13
N TYR A 518 -13.81 -29.20 -23.33
CA TYR A 518 -14.12 -27.87 -23.81
C TYR A 518 -15.60 -27.55 -23.61
N VAL A 519 -15.92 -26.69 -22.67
CA VAL A 519 -17.31 -26.40 -22.24
C VAL A 519 -17.66 -24.96 -22.57
N ALA A 520 -18.78 -24.76 -23.30
CA ALA A 520 -19.40 -23.46 -23.51
C ALA A 520 -20.48 -23.18 -22.47
N ILE A 521 -20.48 -21.98 -21.90
CA ILE A 521 -21.61 -21.47 -21.08
C ILE A 521 -22.32 -20.41 -21.89
N VAL A 522 -23.58 -20.66 -22.23
CA VAL A 522 -24.43 -19.79 -23.03
C VAL A 522 -25.68 -19.37 -22.25
N GLY A 523 -26.36 -18.32 -22.66
CA GLY A 523 -27.58 -17.81 -22.01
C GLY A 523 -27.75 -16.32 -22.19
N GLN A 524 -28.91 -15.79 -21.80
CA GLN A 524 -29.22 -14.36 -21.92
C GLN A 524 -28.27 -13.49 -21.05
N THR A 525 -28.16 -12.20 -21.40
CA THR A 525 -27.44 -11.25 -20.60
C THR A 525 -28.07 -11.15 -19.21
N GLY A 526 -27.23 -11.22 -18.15
CA GLY A 526 -27.71 -11.16 -16.76
C GLY A 526 -28.14 -12.51 -16.15
N CYS A 527 -28.10 -13.64 -16.85
CA CYS A 527 -28.48 -14.96 -16.31
C CYS A 527 -27.48 -15.56 -15.31
N GLY A 528 -26.29 -14.94 -15.10
CA GLY A 528 -25.31 -15.37 -14.09
C GLY A 528 -23.97 -15.93 -14.62
N LYS A 529 -23.70 -15.93 -15.94
CA LYS A 529 -22.49 -16.50 -16.56
C LYS A 529 -21.18 -15.97 -15.96
N SER A 530 -21.01 -14.67 -15.96
CA SER A 530 -19.79 -14.03 -15.40
C SER A 530 -19.72 -14.17 -13.87
N THR A 531 -20.87 -14.33 -13.19
CA THR A 531 -20.92 -14.63 -11.75
C THR A 531 -20.40 -16.03 -11.48
N LEU A 532 -20.77 -17.00 -12.31
CA LEU A 532 -20.28 -18.37 -12.23
C LEU A 532 -18.76 -18.41 -12.39
N MET A 533 -18.20 -17.68 -13.37
CA MET A 533 -16.75 -17.55 -13.55
C MET A 533 -16.07 -16.97 -12.31
N ARG A 534 -16.66 -15.96 -11.69
CA ARG A 534 -16.11 -15.34 -10.46
C ARG A 534 -16.09 -16.30 -9.28
N LEU A 535 -17.10 -17.14 -9.14
CA LEU A 535 -17.15 -18.18 -8.11
C LEU A 535 -16.08 -19.25 -8.36
N LEU A 536 -15.89 -19.67 -9.60
CA LEU A 536 -14.83 -20.60 -9.99
C LEU A 536 -13.44 -20.04 -9.66
N LEU A 537 -13.21 -18.75 -9.88
CA LEU A 537 -11.95 -18.09 -9.56
C LEU A 537 -11.78 -17.76 -8.06
N GLY A 538 -12.79 -18.05 -7.23
CA GLY A 538 -12.78 -17.71 -5.81
C GLY A 538 -12.81 -16.21 -5.55
N PHE A 539 -13.28 -15.37 -6.50
CA PHE A 539 -13.49 -13.93 -6.29
C PHE A 539 -14.74 -13.66 -5.45
N GLU A 540 -15.67 -14.59 -5.46
CA GLU A 540 -16.87 -14.60 -4.64
C GLU A 540 -16.97 -15.93 -3.89
N LYS A 541 -17.66 -15.92 -2.75
CA LYS A 541 -17.97 -17.13 -1.99
C LYS A 541 -19.43 -17.50 -2.17
N PRO A 542 -19.76 -18.77 -2.44
CA PRO A 542 -21.15 -19.20 -2.50
C PRO A 542 -21.82 -19.07 -1.12
N MET A 543 -23.11 -18.80 -1.09
CA MET A 543 -23.89 -18.80 0.15
C MET A 543 -24.20 -20.22 0.62
N LYS A 544 -24.43 -21.12 -0.36
CA LYS A 544 -24.66 -22.55 -0.14
C LYS A 544 -23.88 -23.33 -1.17
N GLY A 545 -23.51 -24.55 -0.82
CA GLY A 545 -22.75 -25.44 -1.68
C GLY A 545 -21.25 -25.20 -1.63
N ALA A 546 -20.48 -25.89 -2.45
CA ALA A 546 -19.03 -25.80 -2.52
C ALA A 546 -18.51 -26.01 -3.96
N VAL A 547 -17.35 -25.42 -4.23
CA VAL A 547 -16.61 -25.57 -5.49
C VAL A 547 -15.40 -26.45 -5.24
N TYR A 548 -15.14 -27.41 -6.11
CA TYR A 548 -14.04 -28.35 -6.00
C TYR A 548 -13.16 -28.28 -7.25
N TYR A 549 -11.84 -28.35 -7.04
CA TYR A 549 -10.83 -28.53 -8.08
C TYR A 549 -10.13 -29.87 -7.84
N ASP A 550 -10.24 -30.79 -8.80
CA ASP A 550 -9.70 -32.16 -8.69
C ASP A 550 -10.10 -32.83 -7.35
N GLY A 551 -11.36 -32.64 -6.92
CA GLY A 551 -11.89 -33.18 -5.66
C GLY A 551 -11.50 -32.41 -4.39
N LYS A 552 -10.71 -31.34 -4.48
CA LYS A 552 -10.30 -30.50 -3.35
C LYS A 552 -11.21 -29.29 -3.24
N ASP A 553 -11.72 -29.04 -2.04
CA ASP A 553 -12.58 -27.89 -1.75
C ASP A 553 -11.84 -26.56 -1.90
N LEU A 554 -12.38 -25.65 -2.71
CA LEU A 554 -11.80 -24.32 -2.97
C LEU A 554 -11.56 -23.49 -1.69
N ASP A 555 -12.40 -23.64 -0.68
CA ASP A 555 -12.22 -22.94 0.60
C ASP A 555 -10.99 -23.42 1.39
N LYS A 556 -10.51 -24.63 1.11
CA LYS A 556 -9.31 -25.23 1.73
C LYS A 556 -8.03 -25.05 0.91
N ILE A 557 -8.15 -24.53 -0.32
CA ILE A 557 -7.03 -24.29 -1.25
C ILE A 557 -6.50 -22.87 -1.07
N ASP A 558 -5.17 -22.71 -1.23
CA ASP A 558 -4.56 -21.40 -1.42
C ASP A 558 -4.91 -20.84 -2.80
N LEU A 559 -5.75 -19.79 -2.83
CA LEU A 559 -6.28 -19.22 -4.07
C LEU A 559 -5.20 -18.66 -4.99
N LYS A 560 -4.08 -18.15 -4.44
CA LYS A 560 -2.98 -17.62 -5.26
C LYS A 560 -2.30 -18.74 -6.04
N SER A 561 -2.00 -19.87 -5.37
CA SER A 561 -1.39 -21.03 -6.03
C SER A 561 -2.32 -21.64 -7.09
N LEU A 562 -3.62 -21.69 -6.83
CA LEU A 562 -4.59 -22.16 -7.80
C LEU A 562 -4.67 -21.24 -9.02
N ARG A 563 -4.84 -19.92 -8.80
CA ARG A 563 -4.96 -18.93 -9.89
C ARG A 563 -3.71 -18.86 -10.78
N GLN A 564 -2.53 -19.17 -10.24
CA GLN A 564 -1.31 -19.28 -11.04
C GLN A 564 -1.32 -20.45 -12.04
N LYS A 565 -2.15 -21.47 -11.82
CA LYS A 565 -2.28 -22.64 -12.73
C LYS A 565 -3.45 -22.50 -13.70
N ILE A 566 -4.20 -21.39 -13.63
CA ILE A 566 -5.36 -21.11 -14.46
C ILE A 566 -5.06 -19.92 -15.38
N GLY A 567 -5.23 -20.10 -16.69
CA GLY A 567 -5.26 -18.99 -17.64
C GLY A 567 -6.65 -18.33 -17.65
N VAL A 568 -6.71 -17.01 -17.55
CA VAL A 568 -7.99 -16.29 -17.49
C VAL A 568 -7.98 -15.08 -18.41
N VAL A 569 -9.02 -14.95 -19.24
CA VAL A 569 -9.33 -13.73 -19.99
C VAL A 569 -10.72 -13.27 -19.58
N MET A 570 -10.79 -12.14 -18.89
CA MET A 570 -12.05 -11.53 -18.44
C MET A 570 -12.59 -10.54 -19.48
N GLN A 571 -13.91 -10.37 -19.57
CA GLN A 571 -14.59 -9.47 -20.51
C GLN A 571 -14.03 -8.03 -20.50
N ASN A 572 -13.83 -7.47 -19.32
CA ASN A 572 -13.33 -6.11 -19.12
C ASN A 572 -11.82 -6.07 -18.78
N GLY A 573 -11.04 -7.05 -19.24
CA GLY A 573 -9.62 -7.12 -19.00
C GLY A 573 -8.88 -5.88 -19.51
N LYS A 574 -7.84 -5.47 -18.76
CA LYS A 574 -6.98 -4.34 -19.13
C LYS A 574 -5.53 -4.79 -19.24
N LEU A 575 -4.80 -4.10 -20.09
CA LEU A 575 -3.35 -4.18 -20.14
C LEU A 575 -2.78 -3.23 -19.09
N PHE A 576 -1.64 -3.60 -18.52
CA PHE A 576 -0.91 -2.74 -17.59
C PHE A 576 -0.04 -1.75 -18.37
N GLN A 577 0.23 -0.61 -17.77
CA GLN A 577 1.27 0.27 -18.27
C GLN A 577 2.61 -0.46 -18.23
N GLY A 578 3.35 -0.43 -19.31
CA GLY A 578 4.60 -1.15 -19.52
C GLY A 578 4.71 -1.63 -20.94
N ASP A 579 5.67 -2.47 -21.24
CA ASP A 579 5.84 -3.04 -22.58
C ASP A 579 4.96 -4.28 -22.82
N ILE A 580 4.96 -4.76 -24.05
CA ILE A 580 4.20 -5.94 -24.46
C ILE A 580 4.75 -7.20 -23.75
N TYR A 581 6.09 -7.33 -23.66
CA TYR A 581 6.71 -8.48 -23.01
C TYR A 581 6.27 -8.59 -21.55
N SER A 582 6.43 -7.54 -20.76
CA SER A 582 6.03 -7.52 -19.35
C SER A 582 4.53 -7.78 -19.18
N ASN A 583 3.71 -7.34 -20.12
CA ASN A 583 2.28 -7.63 -20.12
C ASN A 583 1.96 -9.11 -20.39
N ILE A 584 2.71 -9.80 -21.24
CA ILE A 584 2.50 -11.22 -21.50
C ILE A 584 2.96 -12.08 -20.32
N VAL A 585 4.16 -11.77 -19.74
CA VAL A 585 4.77 -12.58 -18.69
C VAL A 585 4.39 -12.17 -17.27
N ILE A 586 3.50 -11.20 -17.09
CA ILE A 586 3.16 -10.61 -15.77
C ILE A 586 2.74 -11.64 -14.72
N SER A 587 2.11 -12.73 -15.13
CA SER A 587 1.70 -13.82 -14.24
C SER A 587 2.81 -14.87 -14.03
N ALA A 588 3.88 -14.82 -14.81
CA ALA A 588 5.00 -15.75 -14.81
C ALA A 588 6.32 -15.04 -15.18
N PRO A 589 6.87 -14.24 -14.29
CA PRO A 589 8.05 -13.40 -14.57
C PRO A 589 9.32 -14.22 -14.87
N TRP A 590 9.32 -15.53 -14.64
CA TRP A 590 10.41 -16.44 -15.00
C TRP A 590 10.40 -16.90 -16.47
N LEU A 591 9.35 -16.54 -17.24
CA LEU A 591 9.27 -16.85 -18.67
C LEU A 591 10.23 -15.96 -19.46
N THR A 592 10.90 -16.58 -20.41
CA THR A 592 11.85 -15.91 -21.29
C THR A 592 11.14 -15.14 -22.42
N GLN A 593 11.87 -14.28 -23.08
CA GLN A 593 11.37 -13.57 -24.27
C GLN A 593 10.94 -14.57 -25.38
N LYS A 594 11.58 -15.73 -25.46
CA LYS A 594 11.21 -16.81 -26.39
C LYS A 594 9.81 -17.34 -26.06
N ASP A 595 9.52 -17.58 -24.77
CA ASP A 595 8.20 -18.07 -24.33
C ASP A 595 7.11 -17.03 -24.61
N ALA A 596 7.42 -15.74 -24.44
CA ALA A 596 6.51 -14.66 -24.78
C ALA A 596 6.21 -14.60 -26.29
N TRP A 597 7.20 -14.81 -27.16
CA TRP A 597 6.97 -14.93 -28.59
C TRP A 597 6.14 -16.14 -28.97
N GLU A 598 6.38 -17.31 -28.37
CA GLU A 598 5.55 -18.52 -28.57
C GLU A 598 4.09 -18.25 -28.18
N ALA A 599 3.85 -17.62 -27.03
CA ALA A 599 2.51 -17.24 -26.62
C ALA A 599 1.86 -16.22 -27.57
N ALA A 600 2.63 -15.25 -28.08
CA ALA A 600 2.14 -14.29 -29.05
C ALA A 600 1.78 -14.94 -30.40
N GLU A 601 2.53 -15.95 -30.84
CA GLU A 601 2.24 -16.73 -32.05
C GLU A 601 0.95 -17.52 -31.90
N LEU A 602 0.80 -18.24 -30.79
CA LEU A 602 -0.43 -18.99 -30.46
C LEU A 602 -1.67 -18.06 -30.36
N ALA A 603 -1.51 -16.87 -29.85
CA ALA A 603 -2.57 -15.87 -29.77
C ALA A 603 -2.80 -15.09 -31.09
N GLY A 604 -2.03 -15.37 -32.15
CA GLY A 604 -2.13 -14.72 -33.45
C GLY A 604 -1.79 -13.23 -33.46
N ILE A 605 -0.96 -12.75 -32.52
CA ILE A 605 -0.56 -11.34 -32.41
C ILE A 605 0.90 -11.08 -32.83
N ALA A 606 1.71 -12.13 -33.01
CA ALA A 606 3.15 -12.02 -33.26
C ALA A 606 3.49 -11.15 -34.50
N GLU A 607 2.76 -11.28 -35.61
CA GLU A 607 2.98 -10.48 -36.80
C GLU A 607 2.69 -8.99 -36.58
N ASP A 608 1.66 -8.66 -35.79
CA ASP A 608 1.36 -7.27 -35.43
C ASP A 608 2.49 -6.70 -34.56
N ILE A 609 2.99 -7.48 -33.60
CA ILE A 609 4.11 -7.05 -32.74
C ILE A 609 5.38 -6.84 -33.55
N ARG A 610 5.70 -7.71 -34.53
CA ARG A 610 6.86 -7.56 -35.42
C ARG A 610 6.79 -6.29 -36.29
N LYS A 611 5.58 -5.83 -36.61
CA LYS A 611 5.36 -4.58 -37.36
C LYS A 611 5.47 -3.32 -36.51
N MET A 612 5.44 -3.45 -35.17
CA MET A 612 5.60 -2.32 -34.25
C MET A 612 7.08 -1.91 -34.18
N PRO A 613 7.39 -0.61 -34.10
CA PRO A 613 8.78 -0.10 -34.15
C PRO A 613 9.70 -0.70 -33.09
N MET A 614 9.18 -1.05 -31.91
CA MET A 614 9.93 -1.59 -30.78
C MET A 614 9.63 -3.09 -30.52
N GLY A 615 8.85 -3.75 -31.38
CA GLY A 615 8.49 -5.16 -31.22
C GLY A 615 7.88 -5.47 -29.84
N MET A 616 8.41 -6.49 -29.14
CA MET A 616 7.97 -6.84 -27.78
C MET A 616 8.17 -5.74 -26.73
N ASN A 617 9.11 -4.81 -26.98
CA ASN A 617 9.41 -3.72 -26.06
C ASN A 617 8.52 -2.48 -26.33
N THR A 618 7.48 -2.60 -27.19
CA THR A 618 6.55 -1.51 -27.46
C THR A 618 5.78 -1.15 -26.20
N MET A 619 5.86 0.12 -25.79
CA MET A 619 5.23 0.62 -24.57
C MET A 619 3.72 0.81 -24.75
N ILE A 620 2.98 0.30 -23.80
CA ILE A 620 1.52 0.44 -23.69
C ILE A 620 1.25 1.52 -22.64
N SER A 621 0.60 2.62 -23.07
CA SER A 621 0.20 3.69 -22.16
C SER A 621 -1.09 3.35 -21.39
N GLU A 622 -1.35 4.11 -20.33
CA GLU A 622 -2.60 4.02 -19.57
C GLU A 622 -3.82 4.21 -20.50
N GLY A 623 -4.79 3.31 -20.42
CA GLY A 623 -5.96 3.29 -21.30
C GLY A 623 -5.76 2.54 -22.63
N SER A 624 -4.64 1.83 -22.82
CA SER A 624 -4.31 1.05 -24.03
C SER A 624 -4.17 1.89 -25.31
N GLY A 625 -3.71 3.13 -25.19
CA GLY A 625 -3.42 4.01 -26.33
C GLY A 625 -2.41 3.37 -27.28
N GLY A 626 -2.68 3.41 -28.59
CA GLY A 626 -1.81 2.84 -29.64
C GLY A 626 -2.08 1.38 -29.99
N ILE A 627 -2.99 0.67 -29.26
CA ILE A 627 -3.33 -0.73 -29.51
C ILE A 627 -4.82 -0.85 -29.84
N SER A 628 -5.16 -1.55 -30.95
CA SER A 628 -6.56 -1.80 -31.33
C SER A 628 -7.25 -2.76 -30.35
N GLY A 629 -8.61 -2.74 -30.30
CA GLY A 629 -9.40 -3.64 -29.45
C GLY A 629 -9.08 -5.11 -29.69
N GLY A 630 -8.92 -5.53 -30.95
CA GLY A 630 -8.56 -6.90 -31.31
C GLY A 630 -7.12 -7.26 -30.92
N GLN A 631 -6.16 -6.35 -31.07
CA GLN A 631 -4.79 -6.55 -30.60
C GLN A 631 -4.76 -6.69 -29.05
N LYS A 632 -5.50 -5.84 -28.36
CA LYS A 632 -5.64 -5.94 -26.89
C LYS A 632 -6.18 -7.30 -26.46
N GLN A 633 -7.24 -7.81 -27.11
CA GLN A 633 -7.78 -9.14 -26.78
C GLN A 633 -6.76 -10.23 -27.04
N ARG A 634 -6.05 -10.22 -28.19
CA ARG A 634 -5.00 -11.20 -28.48
C ARG A 634 -3.83 -11.15 -27.49
N LEU A 635 -3.42 -9.96 -27.04
CA LEU A 635 -2.41 -9.83 -25.97
C LEU A 635 -2.90 -10.41 -24.63
N MET A 636 -4.18 -10.23 -24.28
CA MET A 636 -4.74 -10.84 -23.08
C MET A 636 -4.82 -12.36 -23.19
N ILE A 637 -5.09 -12.90 -24.39
CA ILE A 637 -5.03 -14.36 -24.64
C ILE A 637 -3.58 -14.84 -24.51
N ALA A 638 -2.60 -14.15 -25.14
CA ALA A 638 -1.18 -14.49 -25.01
C ALA A 638 -0.74 -14.54 -23.54
N ARG A 639 -1.13 -13.54 -22.71
CA ARG A 639 -0.92 -13.55 -21.26
C ARG A 639 -1.49 -14.78 -20.57
N ALA A 640 -2.72 -15.14 -20.91
CA ALA A 640 -3.43 -16.25 -20.27
C ALA A 640 -2.81 -17.61 -20.61
N ILE A 641 -2.21 -17.78 -21.80
CA ILE A 641 -1.66 -19.05 -22.27
C ILE A 641 -0.13 -19.15 -22.10
N ALA A 642 0.57 -18.05 -21.79
CA ALA A 642 2.04 -18.04 -21.67
C ALA A 642 2.58 -19.10 -20.72
N GLN A 643 1.88 -19.37 -19.62
CA GLN A 643 2.25 -20.42 -18.64
C GLN A 643 1.85 -21.84 -19.05
N LYS A 644 1.26 -22.04 -20.24
CA LYS A 644 0.72 -23.33 -20.69
C LYS A 644 -0.23 -23.95 -19.64
N PRO A 645 -1.31 -23.24 -19.25
CA PRO A 645 -2.19 -23.63 -18.14
C PRO A 645 -2.93 -24.95 -18.46
N ARG A 646 -3.27 -25.71 -17.40
CA ARG A 646 -4.12 -26.90 -17.51
C ARG A 646 -5.62 -26.57 -17.53
N LEU A 647 -5.97 -25.36 -17.17
CA LEU A 647 -7.35 -24.85 -17.19
C LEU A 647 -7.33 -23.44 -17.77
N LEU A 648 -8.18 -23.19 -18.78
CA LEU A 648 -8.31 -21.90 -19.44
C LEU A 648 -9.78 -21.44 -19.33
N MET A 649 -9.96 -20.21 -18.83
CA MET A 649 -11.28 -19.59 -18.68
C MET A 649 -11.36 -18.32 -19.53
N LEU A 650 -12.31 -18.25 -20.44
CA LEU A 650 -12.47 -17.18 -21.42
C LEU A 650 -13.86 -16.55 -21.30
N ASP A 651 -13.95 -15.29 -20.88
CA ASP A 651 -15.20 -14.52 -20.83
C ASP A 651 -15.22 -13.52 -22.00
N GLU A 652 -15.95 -13.86 -23.07
CA GLU A 652 -16.07 -13.08 -24.32
C GLU A 652 -14.72 -12.67 -24.96
N ALA A 653 -13.70 -13.50 -24.78
CA ALA A 653 -12.32 -13.20 -25.15
C ALA A 653 -12.09 -13.01 -26.67
N THR A 654 -13.00 -13.41 -27.52
CA THR A 654 -12.87 -13.35 -28.99
C THR A 654 -13.88 -12.37 -29.64
N SER A 655 -14.60 -11.58 -28.84
CA SER A 655 -15.68 -10.71 -29.34
C SER A 655 -15.21 -9.61 -30.31
N ALA A 656 -13.97 -9.10 -30.16
CA ALA A 656 -13.40 -8.06 -31.03
C ALA A 656 -12.50 -8.63 -32.14
N LEU A 657 -12.44 -9.96 -32.34
CA LEU A 657 -11.66 -10.57 -33.40
C LEU A 657 -12.51 -10.79 -34.66
N ASP A 658 -11.88 -10.65 -35.81
CA ASP A 658 -12.46 -11.07 -37.09
C ASP A 658 -12.52 -12.61 -37.16
N ASN A 659 -13.36 -13.16 -38.03
CA ASN A 659 -13.61 -14.60 -38.12
C ASN A 659 -12.35 -15.42 -38.49
N LEU A 660 -11.46 -14.87 -39.33
CA LEU A 660 -10.23 -15.57 -39.74
C LEU A 660 -9.25 -15.66 -38.58
N THR A 661 -9.02 -14.56 -37.89
CA THR A 661 -8.14 -14.51 -36.70
C THR A 661 -8.69 -15.38 -35.57
N GLN A 662 -10.02 -15.33 -35.37
CA GLN A 662 -10.68 -16.17 -34.37
C GLN A 662 -10.46 -17.66 -34.63
N LYS A 663 -10.58 -18.11 -35.89
CA LYS A 663 -10.35 -19.50 -36.29
C LYS A 663 -8.91 -19.93 -35.98
N LYS A 664 -7.91 -19.11 -36.37
CA LYS A 664 -6.49 -19.38 -36.09
C LYS A 664 -6.20 -19.50 -34.60
N VAL A 665 -6.73 -18.58 -33.79
CA VAL A 665 -6.56 -18.62 -32.33
C VAL A 665 -7.23 -19.86 -31.73
N SER A 666 -8.42 -20.24 -32.22
CA SER A 666 -9.13 -21.42 -31.71
C SER A 666 -8.34 -22.71 -32.01
N GLU A 667 -7.85 -22.86 -33.26
CA GLU A 667 -7.02 -24.01 -33.68
C GLU A 667 -5.73 -24.10 -32.85
N ALA A 668 -5.08 -22.94 -32.57
CA ALA A 668 -3.88 -22.90 -31.73
C ALA A 668 -4.19 -23.31 -30.26
N LEU A 669 -5.32 -22.87 -29.73
CA LEU A 669 -5.76 -23.25 -28.38
C LEU A 669 -6.14 -24.73 -28.26
N ASP A 670 -6.60 -25.37 -29.33
CA ASP A 670 -6.88 -26.82 -29.36
C ASP A 670 -5.60 -27.65 -29.13
N GLY A 671 -4.44 -27.14 -29.57
CA GLY A 671 -3.15 -27.77 -29.34
C GLY A 671 -2.69 -27.79 -27.89
N LEU A 672 -3.23 -26.97 -27.00
CA LEU A 672 -2.82 -26.87 -25.58
C LEU A 672 -3.29 -28.04 -24.71
N LYS A 673 -4.25 -28.86 -25.18
CA LYS A 673 -4.81 -30.02 -24.43
C LYS A 673 -5.16 -29.70 -22.96
N CYS A 674 -5.77 -28.54 -22.72
CA CYS A 674 -6.21 -28.09 -21.40
C CYS A 674 -7.75 -28.11 -21.30
N THR A 675 -8.27 -28.14 -20.08
CA THR A 675 -9.70 -27.90 -19.83
C THR A 675 -10.04 -26.45 -20.19
N ARG A 676 -11.10 -26.25 -20.98
CA ARG A 676 -11.51 -24.91 -21.41
C ARG A 676 -12.94 -24.62 -21.02
N ILE A 677 -13.15 -23.45 -20.40
CA ILE A 677 -14.49 -22.94 -20.11
C ILE A 677 -14.62 -21.60 -20.83
N VAL A 678 -15.59 -21.49 -21.72
CA VAL A 678 -15.83 -20.27 -22.49
C VAL A 678 -17.24 -19.74 -22.26
N ILE A 679 -17.37 -18.47 -21.93
CA ILE A 679 -18.61 -17.75 -22.06
C ILE A 679 -18.66 -17.23 -23.48
N ALA A 680 -19.52 -17.84 -24.32
CA ALA A 680 -19.55 -17.57 -25.73
C ALA A 680 -20.88 -16.91 -26.14
N HIS A 681 -20.72 -15.90 -27.00
CA HIS A 681 -21.83 -15.23 -27.70
C HIS A 681 -21.81 -15.49 -29.21
N ARG A 682 -20.72 -16.07 -29.76
CA ARG A 682 -20.56 -16.37 -31.18
C ARG A 682 -20.82 -17.86 -31.47
N LEU A 683 -21.66 -18.15 -32.46
CA LEU A 683 -21.97 -19.53 -32.89
C LEU A 683 -20.72 -20.30 -33.33
N SER A 684 -19.75 -19.65 -33.97
CA SER A 684 -18.50 -20.26 -34.39
C SER A 684 -17.69 -20.86 -33.23
N THR A 685 -17.68 -20.20 -32.06
CA THR A 685 -17.05 -20.72 -30.84
C THR A 685 -17.84 -21.85 -30.21
N ILE A 686 -19.16 -21.72 -30.14
CA ILE A 686 -20.05 -22.69 -29.49
C ILE A 686 -20.03 -24.04 -30.21
N LYS A 687 -19.96 -24.05 -31.54
CA LYS A 687 -19.91 -25.26 -32.37
C LYS A 687 -18.71 -26.17 -32.12
N GLN A 688 -17.60 -25.61 -31.69
CA GLN A 688 -16.34 -26.31 -31.43
C GLN A 688 -16.26 -26.94 -30.04
N CYS A 689 -17.23 -26.66 -29.17
CA CYS A 689 -17.24 -27.15 -27.80
C CYS A 689 -17.76 -28.58 -27.69
N ASP A 690 -17.13 -29.37 -26.82
CA ASP A 690 -17.55 -30.74 -26.52
C ASP A 690 -18.91 -30.79 -25.81
N ARG A 691 -19.19 -29.72 -25.06
CA ARG A 691 -20.41 -29.63 -24.22
C ARG A 691 -20.84 -28.18 -24.09
N ILE A 692 -22.14 -27.96 -24.14
CA ILE A 692 -22.77 -26.65 -24.02
C ILE A 692 -23.72 -26.68 -22.83
N LEU A 693 -23.56 -25.72 -21.95
CA LEU A 693 -24.40 -25.49 -20.78
C LEU A 693 -25.24 -24.24 -21.01
N VAL A 694 -26.54 -24.39 -21.02
CA VAL A 694 -27.47 -23.28 -21.19
C VAL A 694 -27.92 -22.79 -19.82
N LEU A 695 -27.55 -21.58 -19.48
CA LEU A 695 -27.88 -20.94 -18.21
C LEU A 695 -29.06 -19.97 -18.39
N ASP A 696 -30.12 -20.17 -17.63
CA ASP A 696 -31.23 -19.21 -17.53
C ASP A 696 -31.65 -19.05 -16.07
N LYS A 697 -31.87 -17.78 -15.67
CA LYS A 697 -32.30 -17.39 -14.30
C LYS A 697 -31.52 -18.10 -13.19
N GLY A 698 -30.20 -18.25 -13.39
CA GLY A 698 -29.32 -18.86 -12.40
C GLY A 698 -29.32 -20.40 -12.34
N LYS A 699 -29.98 -21.08 -13.25
CA LYS A 699 -30.04 -22.55 -13.35
C LYS A 699 -29.53 -23.03 -14.70
N ILE A 700 -28.94 -24.22 -14.74
CA ILE A 700 -28.66 -24.92 -15.99
C ILE A 700 -29.97 -25.57 -16.45
N ILE A 701 -30.52 -25.11 -17.58
CA ILE A 701 -31.79 -25.60 -18.14
C ILE A 701 -31.58 -26.63 -19.24
N GLU A 702 -30.46 -26.56 -19.95
CA GLU A 702 -30.10 -27.51 -20.99
C GLU A 702 -28.61 -27.82 -20.92
N ASP A 703 -28.24 -29.06 -21.23
CA ASP A 703 -26.90 -29.61 -21.20
C ASP A 703 -26.76 -30.67 -22.29
N GLY A 704 -25.77 -30.53 -23.17
CA GLY A 704 -25.54 -31.46 -24.28
C GLY A 704 -24.57 -30.92 -25.33
N LYS A 705 -24.47 -31.64 -26.45
CA LYS A 705 -23.72 -31.23 -27.63
C LYS A 705 -24.52 -30.29 -28.53
N TYR A 706 -23.83 -29.59 -29.44
CA TYR A 706 -24.44 -28.60 -30.32
C TYR A 706 -25.64 -29.15 -31.11
N GLU A 707 -25.46 -30.30 -31.76
CA GLU A 707 -26.51 -30.95 -32.59
C GLU A 707 -27.65 -31.44 -31.73
N GLU A 708 -27.37 -32.08 -30.59
CA GLU A 708 -28.38 -32.62 -29.66
C GLU A 708 -29.31 -31.50 -29.13
N LEU A 709 -28.72 -30.34 -28.79
CA LEU A 709 -29.47 -29.19 -28.27
C LEU A 709 -30.31 -28.49 -29.38
N LEU A 710 -29.84 -28.53 -30.63
CA LEU A 710 -30.62 -28.00 -31.75
C LEU A 710 -31.82 -28.90 -32.05
N GLU A 711 -31.66 -30.24 -32.02
CA GLU A 711 -32.74 -31.22 -32.24
C GLU A 711 -33.79 -31.14 -31.16
N LYS A 712 -33.43 -30.87 -29.90
CA LYS A 712 -34.36 -30.64 -28.80
C LYS A 712 -35.31 -29.47 -29.02
N ASN A 713 -34.96 -28.54 -29.93
CA ASN A 713 -35.73 -27.35 -30.27
C ASN A 713 -36.13 -26.50 -29.05
N GLY A 714 -35.27 -26.49 -28.04
CA GLY A 714 -35.44 -25.79 -26.77
C GLY A 714 -34.90 -24.37 -26.78
N PHE A 715 -34.54 -23.89 -25.59
CA PHE A 715 -34.02 -22.53 -25.39
C PHE A 715 -32.74 -22.26 -26.18
N PHE A 716 -31.85 -23.25 -26.29
CA PHE A 716 -30.64 -23.14 -27.09
C PHE A 716 -30.93 -22.92 -28.57
N ALA A 717 -31.87 -23.71 -29.16
CA ALA A 717 -32.27 -23.58 -30.55
C ALA A 717 -32.85 -22.18 -30.83
N GLU A 718 -33.63 -21.64 -29.89
CA GLU A 718 -34.16 -20.27 -30.00
C GLU A 718 -33.04 -19.21 -29.96
N LEU A 719 -32.05 -19.36 -29.06
CA LEU A 719 -30.89 -18.49 -29.02
C LEU A 719 -30.10 -18.49 -30.35
N VAL A 720 -29.86 -19.67 -30.90
CA VAL A 720 -29.18 -19.84 -32.20
C VAL A 720 -29.96 -19.18 -33.32
N LYS A 721 -31.29 -19.35 -33.33
CA LYS A 721 -32.15 -18.74 -34.34
C LYS A 721 -32.11 -17.20 -34.30
N ARG A 722 -32.18 -16.62 -33.13
CA ARG A 722 -32.04 -15.17 -32.93
C ARG A 722 -30.69 -14.65 -33.45
N GLN A 723 -29.59 -15.32 -33.09
CA GLN A 723 -28.22 -14.92 -33.54
C GLN A 723 -28.03 -15.08 -35.07
N ARG A 724 -28.72 -16.00 -35.71
CA ARG A 724 -28.70 -16.11 -37.17
C ARG A 724 -29.47 -14.99 -37.85
N LEU A 725 -30.58 -14.53 -37.25
CA LEU A 725 -31.35 -13.40 -37.74
C LEU A 725 -30.62 -12.06 -37.58
N ASP A 726 -29.84 -11.90 -36.50
CA ASP A 726 -29.02 -10.69 -36.28
C ASP A 726 -27.77 -10.63 -37.19
N ALA A 727 -27.41 -11.74 -37.85
CA ALA A 727 -26.27 -11.86 -38.75
C ALA A 727 -26.61 -11.74 -40.23
N LEU A 728 -27.92 -11.67 -40.56
CA LEU A 728 -28.46 -11.35 -41.88
C LEU A 728 -28.82 -9.86 -41.96
#